data_7cc3ebb58d285c28575664b9ddf80d54
#
_entry.id   7cc3ebb58d285c28575664b9ddf80d54
#
_cell.length_a   1.000
_cell.length_b   1.000
_cell.length_c   1.000
_cell.angle_alpha   90.00
_cell.angle_beta   90.00
_cell.angle_gamma   90.00
#
_symmetry.space_group_name_H-M   'P 1'
#
loop_
_entity.id
_entity.type
_entity.pdbx_description
1 polymer ?
#
loop_
_entity_poly.entity_id
_entity_poly.type
_entity_poly.pdbx_seq_one_letter_code
_entity_poly.pdbx_strand_id
1 'polypeptide(L)'
;MQKQFNRFKVRAVCAIAAGLFFANAAWAVDPFTVRDIRVEGLQRVEPGTIFASLPFRVGETYNDDKGSSAIRSLFALGLFKDVRLEVSGDVLVVIVEERPTVADVDFVGTKEFDKDVLKKALREAGISDGQPFDKALADKAEQELKRQYINKSLYGVEVITTVTPIERNRVNLTFSVVEGDVAKIKEIHITGNKAFSESTLLGLFDLDTGGWLSWYTKSDRYSRTKLNADIETLRSYYLSRGYLEFKVDSTQVAISPDKQSIAVTLNITEGERFVVSSIKLEGNYLGKDEEFKTLVTIKPGEPYNADAVAETTKAFTDYFGTFGFAFAKVEATPEIDRANNRVAFVLQAEPSRRAYVRRINVAGNNRTRDEVVRREFRQFESSWYDSDKIRLSRDRVDRLGYFTEVNVDTQEVTGTPDQVDVTVKVAEKPTGNLQLGAGYSTADNLSLMFGIKQENVFGSGNYLGIDVNTSKSNRQYVLSTIDPYFTADGISRSIDVYYRTSTPLSGQGGDYSLRTKGASIRFGVPFTETDTVYFGSGYESLTIVPGTLLPVSYQDYANQFGYTSNSIPLTVGWSRDSRDSALVPTSGRYQRVYGDWGVAGDIKFVRVNYQIQQYIPLNKQFTIALNGELGWGKGLNGQPFPLFKNYYSGGLGSVRGFQQSSLGPRDASDLATGAPKKLTLNAELVAPFPGAGNDRTLRLYGFVDAGNVFKDGYSLNGPNGLRASTGLGISWISPVGPLRIAYAVPLRKQPGDKLERLQFQIGTSF
;
A
#
# COMPACT_ATOMS: atom_id res chain seq x y z
N MET A 1 4.04 -30.34 -78.79
CA MET A 1 3.28 -29.24 -79.42
C MET A 1 2.50 -28.36 -78.41
N GLN A 2 2.67 -28.52 -77.11
CA GLN A 2 1.91 -27.73 -76.10
C GLN A 2 2.71 -26.62 -75.40
N LYS A 3 4.03 -26.44 -75.69
CA LYS A 3 4.87 -25.41 -75.10
C LYS A 3 5.08 -24.12 -75.95
N GLN A 4 4.54 -24.10 -77.18
CA GLN A 4 4.63 -22.90 -78.02
C GLN A 4 3.37 -22.02 -78.02
N PHE A 5 2.21 -22.55 -77.60
CA PHE A 5 0.96 -21.80 -77.54
C PHE A 5 0.83 -20.85 -76.33
N ASN A 6 1.56 -21.11 -75.24
CA ASN A 6 1.51 -20.25 -74.03
C ASN A 6 2.40 -18.98 -74.11
N ARG A 7 3.37 -18.94 -75.02
CA ARG A 7 4.21 -17.73 -75.17
C ARG A 7 3.60 -16.59 -75.97
N PHE A 8 2.60 -16.91 -76.80
CA PHE A 8 1.89 -15.90 -77.57
C PHE A 8 0.76 -15.20 -76.80
N LYS A 9 0.09 -15.88 -75.90
CA LYS A 9 -0.96 -15.30 -75.03
C LYS A 9 -0.41 -14.36 -73.99
N VAL A 10 0.76 -14.64 -73.41
CA VAL A 10 1.42 -13.77 -72.42
C VAL A 10 1.95 -12.49 -73.04
N ARG A 11 2.46 -12.51 -74.32
CA ARG A 11 2.93 -11.30 -74.95
C ARG A 11 1.79 -10.38 -75.43
N ALA A 12 0.65 -10.89 -75.80
CA ALA A 12 -0.54 -10.08 -76.13
C ALA A 12 -1.17 -9.41 -74.90
N VAL A 13 -1.22 -10.09 -73.74
CA VAL A 13 -1.72 -9.50 -72.50
C VAL A 13 -0.76 -8.45 -71.93
N CYS A 14 0.54 -8.64 -72.03
CA CYS A 14 1.51 -7.62 -71.64
C CYS A 14 1.51 -6.37 -72.54
N ALA A 15 1.24 -6.49 -73.82
CA ALA A 15 1.13 -5.35 -74.75
C ALA A 15 -0.15 -4.53 -74.49
N ILE A 16 -1.27 -5.15 -74.12
CA ILE A 16 -2.54 -4.48 -73.76
C ILE A 16 -2.41 -3.83 -72.37
N ALA A 17 -1.71 -4.47 -71.40
CA ALA A 17 -1.46 -3.90 -70.10
C ALA A 17 -0.46 -2.70 -70.16
N ALA A 18 0.52 -2.71 -71.05
CA ALA A 18 1.42 -1.57 -71.26
C ALA A 18 0.74 -0.39 -71.99
N GLY A 19 -0.31 -0.65 -72.80
CA GLY A 19 -1.07 0.40 -73.45
C GLY A 19 -2.08 1.12 -72.56
N LEU A 20 -2.50 0.50 -71.45
CA LEU A 20 -3.40 1.11 -70.45
C LEU A 20 -2.69 1.88 -69.33
N PHE A 21 -1.37 1.79 -69.25
CA PHE A 21 -0.57 2.53 -68.24
C PHE A 21 -0.11 3.91 -68.72
N PHE A 22 -0.37 4.30 -69.99
CA PHE A 22 0.05 5.61 -70.54
C PHE A 22 -1.09 6.62 -70.65
N ALA A 23 -2.25 6.40 -70.07
CA ALA A 23 -3.39 7.31 -70.21
C ALA A 23 -3.77 8.07 -68.89
N ASN A 24 -2.88 8.10 -67.90
CA ASN A 24 -2.94 9.09 -66.83
C ASN A 24 -1.76 10.06 -66.96
N ALA A 25 -1.78 10.88 -68.00
CA ALA A 25 -1.03 12.12 -67.99
C ALA A 25 -1.65 12.99 -66.89
N ALA A 26 -0.96 13.07 -65.74
CA ALA A 26 -1.25 14.07 -64.75
C ALA A 26 -1.07 15.43 -65.41
N TRP A 27 -2.17 16.10 -65.71
CA TRP A 27 -2.13 17.47 -66.20
C TRP A 27 -1.64 18.32 -65.04
N ALA A 28 -0.37 18.73 -65.07
CA ALA A 28 0.12 19.75 -64.16
C ALA A 28 -0.66 21.04 -64.43
N VAL A 29 -1.20 21.64 -63.41
CA VAL A 29 -1.92 22.89 -63.53
C VAL A 29 -0.90 24.00 -63.82
N ASP A 30 -1.06 24.71 -64.94
CA ASP A 30 -0.21 25.88 -65.24
C ASP A 30 -0.32 26.88 -64.07
N PRO A 31 0.81 27.45 -63.62
CA PRO A 31 0.78 28.41 -62.50
C PRO A 31 -0.13 29.61 -62.81
N PHE A 32 -1.10 29.90 -61.97
CA PHE A 32 -2.04 31.01 -62.12
C PHE A 32 -2.14 31.83 -60.83
N THR A 33 -2.60 33.07 -60.93
CA THR A 33 -2.81 33.93 -59.78
C THR A 33 -4.20 33.67 -59.18
N VAL A 34 -4.29 33.26 -57.92
CA VAL A 34 -5.54 32.94 -57.24
C VAL A 34 -6.34 34.21 -57.04
N ARG A 35 -7.51 34.32 -57.71
CA ARG A 35 -8.42 35.45 -57.59
C ARG A 35 -9.41 35.29 -56.44
N ASP A 36 -9.82 34.06 -56.17
CA ASP A 36 -10.73 33.72 -55.10
C ASP A 36 -10.48 32.30 -54.61
N ILE A 37 -10.78 32.04 -53.31
CA ILE A 37 -10.69 30.69 -52.72
C ILE A 37 -12.07 30.36 -52.15
N ARG A 38 -12.69 29.32 -52.70
CA ARG A 38 -13.98 28.80 -52.19
C ARG A 38 -13.75 27.51 -51.43
N VAL A 39 -14.52 27.35 -50.37
CA VAL A 39 -14.48 26.14 -49.55
C VAL A 39 -15.83 25.46 -49.60
N GLU A 40 -15.82 24.17 -49.95
CA GLU A 40 -17.03 23.35 -50.06
C GLU A 40 -16.94 22.15 -49.14
N GLY A 41 -18.07 21.63 -48.66
CA GLY A 41 -18.14 20.43 -47.83
C GLY A 41 -18.03 20.68 -46.33
N LEU A 42 -17.94 21.94 -45.87
CA LEU A 42 -17.92 22.28 -44.44
C LEU A 42 -19.31 22.06 -43.81
N GLN A 43 -19.30 21.50 -42.63
CA GLN A 43 -20.50 21.27 -41.79
C GLN A 43 -20.39 21.94 -40.43
N ARG A 44 -19.24 21.92 -39.81
CA ARG A 44 -18.99 22.39 -38.43
C ARG A 44 -17.72 23.27 -38.35
N VAL A 45 -16.72 22.97 -39.14
CA VAL A 45 -15.45 23.72 -39.15
C VAL A 45 -15.70 25.07 -39.79
N GLU A 46 -15.24 26.13 -39.16
CA GLU A 46 -15.33 27.48 -39.71
C GLU A 46 -14.41 27.64 -40.92
N PRO A 47 -14.82 28.31 -42.01
CA PRO A 47 -13.98 28.56 -43.18
C PRO A 47 -12.65 29.24 -42.83
N GLY A 48 -12.64 30.08 -41.77
CA GLY A 48 -11.44 30.73 -41.27
C GLY A 48 -10.29 29.78 -40.89
N THR A 49 -10.63 28.60 -40.38
CA THR A 49 -9.64 27.56 -40.02
C THR A 49 -8.91 27.02 -41.23
N ILE A 50 -9.64 26.85 -42.36
CA ILE A 50 -9.03 26.43 -43.65
C ILE A 50 -8.14 27.54 -44.15
N PHE A 51 -8.67 28.79 -44.24
CA PHE A 51 -7.88 29.91 -44.75
C PHE A 51 -6.60 30.19 -43.95
N ALA A 52 -6.63 30.01 -42.63
CA ALA A 52 -5.47 30.16 -41.77
C ALA A 52 -4.40 29.06 -42.00
N SER A 53 -4.80 27.89 -42.50
CA SER A 53 -3.94 26.72 -42.68
C SER A 53 -3.40 26.57 -44.09
N LEU A 54 -3.90 27.38 -45.07
CA LEU A 54 -3.40 27.38 -46.40
C LEU A 54 -2.03 28.10 -46.48
N PRO A 55 -1.03 27.55 -47.22
CA PRO A 55 0.31 28.13 -47.37
C PRO A 55 0.36 29.28 -48.40
N PHE A 56 -0.78 29.75 -48.87
CA PHE A 56 -0.93 30.85 -49.84
C PHE A 56 -2.24 31.60 -49.60
N ARG A 57 -2.32 32.82 -50.16
CA ARG A 57 -3.46 33.72 -50.06
C ARG A 57 -3.99 34.15 -51.44
N VAL A 58 -5.19 34.75 -51.46
CA VAL A 58 -5.74 35.41 -52.64
C VAL A 58 -4.76 36.47 -53.13
N GLY A 59 -4.47 36.48 -54.44
CA GLY A 59 -3.48 37.33 -55.06
C GLY A 59 -2.10 36.71 -55.26
N GLU A 60 -1.84 35.53 -54.66
CA GLU A 60 -0.58 34.81 -54.87
C GLU A 60 -0.67 33.80 -56.01
N THR A 61 0.50 33.43 -56.56
CA THR A 61 0.57 32.41 -57.60
C THR A 61 0.44 31.00 -57.02
N TYR A 62 -0.50 30.23 -57.52
CA TYR A 62 -0.71 28.80 -57.25
C TYR A 62 0.14 27.93 -58.17
N ASN A 63 0.67 26.85 -57.61
CA ASN A 63 1.31 25.75 -58.38
C ASN A 63 1.06 24.43 -57.62
N ASP A 64 1.38 23.29 -58.24
CA ASP A 64 1.13 21.96 -57.67
C ASP A 64 1.88 21.70 -56.36
N ASP A 65 3.08 22.31 -56.19
CA ASP A 65 3.82 22.19 -54.91
C ASP A 65 3.08 22.85 -53.76
N LYS A 66 2.54 24.06 -53.98
CA LYS A 66 1.70 24.78 -53.02
C LYS A 66 0.40 24.03 -52.77
N GLY A 67 -0.21 23.44 -53.79
CA GLY A 67 -1.39 22.61 -53.68
C GLY A 67 -1.15 21.38 -52.80
N SER A 68 -0.06 20.66 -53.06
CA SER A 68 0.36 19.50 -52.26
C SER A 68 0.68 19.88 -50.81
N SER A 69 1.28 21.07 -50.61
CA SER A 69 1.55 21.60 -49.27
C SER A 69 0.25 21.97 -48.53
N ALA A 70 -0.71 22.59 -49.25
CA ALA A 70 -2.03 22.93 -48.68
C ALA A 70 -2.80 21.70 -48.24
N ILE A 71 -2.85 20.65 -49.07
CA ILE A 71 -3.48 19.38 -48.72
C ILE A 71 -2.83 18.80 -47.48
N ARG A 72 -1.49 18.75 -47.39
CA ARG A 72 -0.76 18.25 -46.20
C ARG A 72 -1.06 19.06 -44.95
N SER A 73 -1.09 20.41 -45.07
CA SER A 73 -1.39 21.29 -43.93
C SER A 73 -2.82 21.09 -43.41
N LEU A 74 -3.79 20.96 -44.33
CA LEU A 74 -5.18 20.69 -43.96
C LEU A 74 -5.38 19.32 -43.34
N PHE A 75 -4.73 18.27 -43.87
CA PHE A 75 -4.74 16.94 -43.24
C PHE A 75 -4.06 16.92 -41.85
N ALA A 76 -3.02 17.71 -41.68
CA ALA A 76 -2.31 17.81 -40.38
C ALA A 76 -3.19 18.37 -39.26
N LEU A 77 -4.28 19.08 -39.57
CA LEU A 77 -5.28 19.53 -38.59
C LEU A 77 -6.05 18.38 -37.98
N GLY A 78 -6.07 17.20 -38.63
CA GLY A 78 -6.81 16.01 -38.12
C GLY A 78 -8.33 16.13 -38.24
N LEU A 79 -8.86 17.21 -38.78
CA LEU A 79 -10.32 17.51 -38.85
C LEU A 79 -10.99 16.92 -40.08
N PHE A 80 -10.24 16.58 -41.12
CA PHE A 80 -10.76 16.17 -42.41
C PHE A 80 -10.47 14.71 -42.71
N LYS A 81 -11.42 14.05 -43.34
CA LYS A 81 -11.30 12.68 -43.84
C LYS A 81 -10.74 12.69 -45.27
N ASP A 82 -11.15 13.67 -46.09
CA ASP A 82 -10.66 13.90 -47.43
C ASP A 82 -10.51 15.40 -47.71
N VAL A 83 -9.50 15.75 -48.48
CA VAL A 83 -9.22 17.12 -48.92
C VAL A 83 -8.80 17.08 -50.38
N ARG A 84 -9.57 17.77 -51.22
CA ARG A 84 -9.27 17.92 -52.66
C ARG A 84 -9.19 19.38 -53.00
N LEU A 85 -8.34 19.68 -53.95
CA LEU A 85 -8.23 20.99 -54.55
C LEU A 85 -8.64 20.89 -56.01
N GLU A 86 -9.61 21.70 -56.40
CA GLU A 86 -10.04 21.82 -57.80
C GLU A 86 -9.83 23.25 -58.26
N VAL A 87 -9.44 23.39 -59.52
CA VAL A 87 -9.18 24.70 -60.13
C VAL A 87 -10.30 24.97 -61.16
N SER A 88 -11.04 26.06 -60.95
CA SER A 88 -12.09 26.51 -61.86
C SER A 88 -11.77 27.92 -62.38
N GLY A 89 -11.00 27.98 -63.47
CA GLY A 89 -10.43 29.26 -63.97
C GLY A 89 -9.40 29.84 -63.01
N ASP A 90 -9.64 31.04 -62.51
CA ASP A 90 -8.77 31.74 -61.53
C ASP A 90 -9.24 31.49 -60.08
N VAL A 91 -10.21 30.64 -59.86
CA VAL A 91 -10.78 30.30 -58.52
C VAL A 91 -10.30 28.93 -58.10
N LEU A 92 -9.74 28.87 -56.87
CA LEU A 92 -9.37 27.61 -56.23
C LEU A 92 -10.53 27.14 -55.34
N VAL A 93 -11.02 25.95 -55.61
CA VAL A 93 -12.05 25.31 -54.80
C VAL A 93 -11.43 24.26 -53.89
N VAL A 94 -11.50 24.49 -52.57
CA VAL A 94 -11.05 23.55 -51.54
C VAL A 94 -12.26 22.71 -51.13
N ILE A 95 -12.29 21.47 -51.52
CA ILE A 95 -13.36 20.52 -51.21
C ILE A 95 -12.88 19.67 -50.04
N VAL A 96 -13.60 19.72 -48.94
CA VAL A 96 -13.26 18.97 -47.74
C VAL A 96 -14.41 18.04 -47.30
N GLU A 97 -14.05 16.88 -46.80
CA GLU A 97 -14.97 15.99 -46.09
C GLU A 97 -14.58 15.97 -44.63
N GLU A 98 -15.41 16.57 -43.75
CA GLU A 98 -15.11 16.63 -42.34
C GLU A 98 -15.18 15.26 -41.68
N ARG A 99 -14.24 14.94 -40.77
CA ARG A 99 -14.36 13.77 -39.89
C ARG A 99 -15.56 13.97 -38.95
N PRO A 100 -16.37 12.95 -38.77
CA PRO A 100 -17.43 13.03 -37.76
C PRO A 100 -16.82 13.23 -36.37
N THR A 101 -17.56 13.85 -35.47
CA THR A 101 -17.12 14.08 -34.09
C THR A 101 -17.73 13.03 -33.19
N VAL A 102 -16.97 12.57 -32.21
CA VAL A 102 -17.47 11.67 -31.17
C VAL A 102 -18.48 12.44 -30.29
N ALA A 103 -19.71 11.96 -30.24
CA ALA A 103 -20.77 12.54 -29.41
C ALA A 103 -20.82 11.91 -28.02
N ASP A 104 -20.63 10.61 -27.94
CA ASP A 104 -20.58 9.85 -26.69
C ASP A 104 -19.74 8.58 -26.88
N VAL A 105 -19.13 8.13 -25.79
CA VAL A 105 -18.39 6.87 -25.72
C VAL A 105 -19.01 6.02 -24.61
N ASP A 106 -19.55 4.86 -24.98
CA ASP A 106 -20.14 3.91 -24.02
C ASP A 106 -19.50 2.54 -24.07
N PHE A 107 -19.58 1.83 -22.94
CA PHE A 107 -19.11 0.46 -22.77
C PHE A 107 -20.27 -0.45 -22.37
N VAL A 108 -20.42 -1.58 -23.06
CA VAL A 108 -21.44 -2.57 -22.78
C VAL A 108 -20.78 -3.91 -22.48
N GLY A 109 -21.23 -4.58 -21.42
CA GLY A 109 -20.75 -5.92 -21.05
C GLY A 109 -19.49 -5.95 -20.18
N THR A 110 -18.94 -4.80 -19.77
CA THR A 110 -17.79 -4.73 -18.87
C THR A 110 -18.19 -5.05 -17.43
N LYS A 111 -17.56 -6.06 -16.82
CA LYS A 111 -17.74 -6.47 -15.41
C LYS A 111 -16.45 -6.36 -14.62
N GLU A 112 -15.31 -6.68 -15.26
CA GLU A 112 -13.97 -6.65 -14.62
C GLU A 112 -13.41 -5.22 -14.49
N PHE A 113 -13.78 -4.32 -15.38
CA PHE A 113 -13.33 -2.92 -15.38
C PHE A 113 -14.50 -1.96 -15.18
N ASP A 114 -14.27 -0.95 -14.35
CA ASP A 114 -15.20 0.15 -14.18
C ASP A 114 -15.26 1.03 -15.45
N LYS A 115 -16.48 1.40 -15.88
CA LYS A 115 -16.69 2.20 -17.09
C LYS A 115 -16.02 3.56 -17.04
N ASP A 116 -15.98 4.21 -15.87
CA ASP A 116 -15.39 5.54 -15.71
C ASP A 116 -13.86 5.49 -15.85
N VAL A 117 -13.25 4.41 -15.37
CA VAL A 117 -11.82 4.16 -15.55
C VAL A 117 -11.49 3.95 -17.02
N LEU A 118 -12.30 3.17 -17.74
CA LEU A 118 -12.12 2.94 -19.17
C LEU A 118 -12.32 4.24 -19.98
N LYS A 119 -13.36 5.04 -19.68
CA LYS A 119 -13.59 6.34 -20.32
C LYS A 119 -12.41 7.30 -20.10
N LYS A 120 -11.82 7.30 -18.89
CA LYS A 120 -10.63 8.11 -18.59
C LYS A 120 -9.42 7.66 -19.42
N ALA A 121 -9.17 6.36 -19.50
CA ALA A 121 -8.07 5.81 -20.28
C ALA A 121 -8.22 6.12 -21.78
N LEU A 122 -9.43 6.04 -22.34
CA LEU A 122 -9.72 6.43 -23.73
C LEU A 122 -9.49 7.92 -23.97
N ARG A 123 -9.85 8.77 -23.01
CA ARG A 123 -9.61 10.21 -23.09
C ARG A 123 -8.11 10.54 -23.16
N GLU A 124 -7.31 9.87 -22.36
CA GLU A 124 -5.85 9.98 -22.40
C GLU A 124 -5.25 9.46 -23.71
N ALA A 125 -5.91 8.50 -24.37
CA ALA A 125 -5.56 7.99 -25.70
C ALA A 125 -6.06 8.86 -26.85
N GLY A 126 -6.76 9.99 -26.58
CA GLY A 126 -7.26 10.92 -27.61
C GLY A 126 -8.68 10.63 -28.09
N ILE A 127 -9.42 9.72 -27.45
CA ILE A 127 -10.81 9.41 -27.78
C ILE A 127 -11.70 9.94 -26.66
N SER A 128 -12.40 11.04 -26.92
CA SER A 128 -13.35 11.61 -25.98
C SER A 128 -14.45 12.40 -26.70
N ASP A 129 -15.49 12.70 -25.97
CA ASP A 129 -16.59 13.52 -26.47
C ASP A 129 -16.08 14.84 -27.03
N GLY A 130 -16.58 15.21 -28.21
CA GLY A 130 -16.22 16.45 -28.91
C GLY A 130 -14.95 16.36 -29.76
N GLN A 131 -14.19 15.28 -29.71
CA GLN A 131 -13.00 15.09 -30.57
C GLN A 131 -13.38 14.52 -31.94
N PRO A 132 -12.58 14.83 -33.00
CA PRO A 132 -12.76 14.19 -34.31
C PRO A 132 -12.60 12.69 -34.21
N PHE A 133 -13.50 11.93 -34.82
CA PHE A 133 -13.40 10.47 -34.85
C PHE A 133 -12.31 10.01 -35.82
N ASP A 134 -11.42 9.20 -35.31
CA ASP A 134 -10.40 8.50 -36.10
C ASP A 134 -10.57 6.99 -35.93
N LYS A 135 -10.86 6.29 -37.05
CA LYS A 135 -11.04 4.84 -37.04
C LYS A 135 -9.79 4.11 -36.55
N ALA A 136 -8.59 4.58 -36.93
CA ALA A 136 -7.34 3.93 -36.54
C ALA A 136 -7.11 4.03 -35.01
N LEU A 137 -7.51 5.16 -34.38
CA LEU A 137 -7.48 5.30 -32.93
C LEU A 137 -8.50 4.38 -32.24
N ALA A 138 -9.71 4.26 -32.80
CA ALA A 138 -10.73 3.37 -32.27
C ALA A 138 -10.31 1.90 -32.37
N ASP A 139 -9.74 1.48 -33.49
CA ASP A 139 -9.22 0.12 -33.69
C ASP A 139 -8.04 -0.16 -32.73
N LYS A 140 -7.16 0.81 -32.53
CA LYS A 140 -6.06 0.71 -31.56
C LYS A 140 -6.57 0.61 -30.12
N ALA A 141 -7.59 1.36 -29.76
CA ALA A 141 -8.24 1.30 -28.46
C ALA A 141 -8.90 -0.06 -28.21
N GLU A 142 -9.56 -0.62 -29.23
CA GLU A 142 -10.12 -1.97 -29.17
C GLU A 142 -9.05 -3.02 -28.89
N GLN A 143 -7.91 -2.95 -29.59
CA GLN A 143 -6.79 -3.88 -29.36
C GLN A 143 -6.17 -3.71 -27.98
N GLU A 144 -6.05 -2.46 -27.50
CA GLU A 144 -5.54 -2.20 -26.17
C GLU A 144 -6.48 -2.71 -25.08
N LEU A 145 -7.80 -2.53 -25.26
CA LEU A 145 -8.81 -3.13 -24.37
C LEU A 145 -8.68 -4.65 -24.35
N LYS A 146 -8.59 -5.30 -25.50
CA LYS A 146 -8.36 -6.76 -25.57
C LYS A 146 -7.12 -7.17 -24.81
N ARG A 147 -6.04 -6.42 -24.95
CA ARG A 147 -4.77 -6.67 -24.24
C ARG A 147 -4.94 -6.54 -22.73
N GLN A 148 -5.69 -5.54 -22.26
CA GLN A 148 -5.96 -5.35 -20.83
C GLN A 148 -6.77 -6.52 -20.23
N TYR A 149 -7.76 -7.01 -20.96
CA TYR A 149 -8.53 -8.19 -20.55
C TYR A 149 -7.70 -9.47 -20.54
N ILE A 150 -6.83 -9.66 -21.56
CA ILE A 150 -5.88 -10.79 -21.61
C ILE A 150 -4.92 -10.74 -20.43
N ASN A 151 -4.46 -9.55 -20.02
CA ASN A 151 -3.62 -9.40 -18.83
C ASN A 151 -4.34 -9.79 -17.52
N LYS A 152 -5.67 -9.83 -17.55
CA LYS A 152 -6.53 -10.30 -16.44
C LYS A 152 -6.94 -11.77 -16.61
N SER A 153 -6.28 -12.51 -17.49
CA SER A 153 -6.55 -13.93 -17.79
C SER A 153 -7.87 -14.21 -18.53
N LEU A 154 -8.44 -13.20 -19.14
CA LEU A 154 -9.68 -13.30 -19.92
C LEU A 154 -9.34 -13.48 -21.41
N TYR A 155 -8.81 -14.65 -21.77
CA TYR A 155 -8.34 -14.95 -23.13
C TYR A 155 -9.47 -15.14 -24.15
N GLY A 156 -10.68 -15.38 -23.66
CA GLY A 156 -11.90 -15.49 -24.46
C GLY A 156 -12.53 -14.15 -24.83
N VAL A 157 -11.96 -13.03 -24.39
CA VAL A 157 -12.54 -11.72 -24.58
C VAL A 157 -12.73 -11.39 -26.06
N GLU A 158 -13.91 -10.91 -26.38
CA GLU A 158 -14.23 -10.28 -27.66
C GLU A 158 -14.65 -8.84 -27.41
N VAL A 159 -14.01 -7.93 -28.09
CA VAL A 159 -14.33 -6.50 -28.07
C VAL A 159 -14.71 -6.10 -29.49
N ILE A 160 -15.88 -5.55 -29.65
CA ILE A 160 -16.41 -5.08 -30.93
C ILE A 160 -16.73 -3.60 -30.78
N THR A 161 -16.09 -2.79 -31.59
CA THR A 161 -16.33 -1.35 -31.66
C THR A 161 -17.41 -1.05 -32.68
N THR A 162 -18.55 -0.54 -32.23
CA THR A 162 -19.66 -0.11 -33.10
C THR A 162 -19.66 1.40 -33.19
N VAL A 163 -19.64 1.90 -34.41
CA VAL A 163 -19.72 3.33 -34.75
C VAL A 163 -21.09 3.63 -35.29
N THR A 164 -21.91 4.34 -34.54
CA THR A 164 -23.28 4.69 -34.94
C THR A 164 -23.35 6.16 -35.37
N PRO A 165 -23.57 6.44 -36.66
CA PRO A 165 -23.76 7.83 -37.12
C PRO A 165 -25.03 8.43 -36.52
N ILE A 166 -24.94 9.69 -36.11
CA ILE A 166 -26.06 10.51 -35.64
C ILE A 166 -26.09 11.85 -36.38
N GLU A 167 -27.14 12.63 -36.17
CA GLU A 167 -27.29 13.93 -36.83
C GLU A 167 -26.11 14.89 -36.60
N ARG A 168 -25.90 15.81 -37.51
CA ARG A 168 -24.87 16.87 -37.51
C ARG A 168 -23.42 16.33 -37.54
N ASN A 169 -23.15 15.36 -38.39
CA ASN A 169 -21.83 14.75 -38.60
C ASN A 169 -21.17 14.31 -37.27
N ARG A 170 -21.92 13.59 -36.42
CA ARG A 170 -21.45 13.03 -35.18
C ARG A 170 -21.57 11.52 -35.19
N VAL A 171 -20.83 10.86 -34.29
CA VAL A 171 -20.89 9.41 -34.10
C VAL A 171 -20.92 9.07 -32.60
N ASN A 172 -21.70 8.06 -32.27
CA ASN A 172 -21.58 7.40 -30.99
C ASN A 172 -20.66 6.18 -31.13
N LEU A 173 -19.71 6.05 -30.20
CA LEU A 173 -18.82 4.90 -30.11
C LEU A 173 -19.31 3.97 -28.99
N THR A 174 -19.61 2.73 -29.32
CA THR A 174 -19.97 1.71 -28.35
C THR A 174 -18.97 0.57 -28.42
N PHE A 175 -18.25 0.35 -27.30
CA PHE A 175 -17.37 -0.80 -27.12
C PHE A 175 -18.19 -1.92 -26.47
N SER A 176 -18.60 -2.89 -27.26
CA SER A 176 -19.30 -4.09 -26.78
C SER A 176 -18.28 -5.14 -26.40
N VAL A 177 -18.24 -5.52 -25.13
CA VAL A 177 -17.28 -6.47 -24.58
C VAL A 177 -18.01 -7.74 -24.15
N VAL A 178 -17.55 -8.87 -24.66
CA VAL A 178 -17.90 -10.20 -24.17
C VAL A 178 -16.65 -10.72 -23.47
N GLU A 179 -16.62 -10.69 -22.12
CA GLU A 179 -15.40 -10.94 -21.36
C GLU A 179 -14.94 -12.41 -21.44
N GLY A 180 -15.87 -13.34 -21.58
CA GLY A 180 -15.59 -14.77 -21.48
C GLY A 180 -15.28 -15.22 -20.07
N ASP A 181 -14.78 -16.44 -19.93
CA ASP A 181 -14.38 -17.02 -18.65
C ASP A 181 -12.91 -16.75 -18.36
N VAL A 182 -12.58 -16.65 -17.06
CA VAL A 182 -11.19 -16.50 -16.61
C VAL A 182 -10.44 -17.81 -16.82
N ALA A 183 -9.37 -17.77 -17.59
CA ALA A 183 -8.51 -18.92 -17.78
C ALA A 183 -7.71 -19.23 -16.50
N LYS A 184 -7.81 -20.46 -16.03
CA LYS A 184 -7.18 -20.96 -14.81
C LYS A 184 -5.97 -21.81 -15.13
N ILE A 185 -4.95 -21.67 -14.30
CA ILE A 185 -3.77 -22.54 -14.36
C ILE A 185 -4.17 -23.93 -13.88
N LYS A 186 -4.06 -24.91 -14.75
CA LYS A 186 -4.28 -26.35 -14.41
C LYS A 186 -3.01 -27.06 -14.03
N GLU A 187 -1.91 -26.71 -14.68
CA GLU A 187 -0.63 -27.40 -14.53
C GLU A 187 0.51 -26.40 -14.59
N ILE A 188 1.48 -26.58 -13.69
CA ILE A 188 2.78 -25.90 -13.73
C ILE A 188 3.84 -26.98 -13.60
N HIS A 189 4.72 -27.06 -14.59
CA HIS A 189 5.80 -28.03 -14.63
C HIS A 189 7.16 -27.34 -14.68
N ILE A 190 8.10 -27.86 -13.89
CA ILE A 190 9.49 -27.45 -13.92
C ILE A 190 10.32 -28.67 -14.34
N THR A 191 11.03 -28.55 -15.44
CA THR A 191 11.87 -29.62 -15.99
C THR A 191 13.33 -29.22 -15.93
N GLY A 192 14.22 -30.22 -15.70
CA GLY A 192 15.66 -30.01 -15.52
C GLY A 192 16.08 -29.86 -14.06
N ASN A 193 15.14 -29.84 -13.12
CA ASN A 193 15.41 -29.82 -11.69
C ASN A 193 15.90 -31.20 -11.20
N LYS A 194 17.06 -31.22 -10.53
CA LYS A 194 17.68 -32.43 -9.92
C LYS A 194 17.97 -32.22 -8.44
N ALA A 195 18.39 -30.99 -8.06
CA ALA A 195 18.81 -30.65 -6.71
C ALA A 195 17.63 -30.45 -5.76
N PHE A 196 16.50 -29.97 -6.27
CA PHE A 196 15.29 -29.70 -5.48
C PHE A 196 14.09 -30.37 -6.15
N SER A 197 13.15 -30.83 -5.33
CA SER A 197 11.89 -31.39 -5.84
C SER A 197 11.03 -30.31 -6.49
N GLU A 198 10.30 -30.68 -7.54
CA GLU A 198 9.36 -29.77 -8.21
C GLU A 198 8.38 -29.12 -7.22
N SER A 199 7.85 -29.90 -6.28
CA SER A 199 6.94 -29.39 -5.25
C SER A 199 7.58 -28.32 -4.33
N THR A 200 8.88 -28.44 -4.05
CA THR A 200 9.61 -27.41 -3.27
C THR A 200 9.74 -26.12 -4.08
N LEU A 201 10.03 -26.25 -5.37
CA LEU A 201 10.19 -25.09 -6.26
C LEU A 201 8.86 -24.41 -6.54
N LEU A 202 7.80 -25.17 -6.80
CA LEU A 202 6.45 -24.64 -6.98
C LEU A 202 5.90 -23.96 -5.71
N GLY A 203 6.32 -24.43 -4.53
CA GLY A 203 5.98 -23.79 -3.27
C GLY A 203 6.55 -22.37 -3.07
N LEU A 204 7.45 -21.93 -3.96
CA LEU A 204 8.01 -20.55 -3.98
C LEU A 204 7.16 -19.59 -4.82
N PHE A 205 6.28 -20.12 -5.66
CA PHE A 205 5.52 -19.35 -6.64
C PHE A 205 4.29 -18.70 -6.01
N ASP A 206 3.95 -17.51 -6.47
CA ASP A 206 2.66 -16.87 -6.20
C ASP A 206 1.55 -17.45 -7.08
N LEU A 207 1.92 -18.02 -8.24
CA LEU A 207 1.00 -18.73 -9.12
C LEU A 207 0.92 -20.20 -8.71
N ASP A 208 -0.31 -20.73 -8.63
CA ASP A 208 -0.56 -22.13 -8.35
C ASP A 208 -1.70 -22.72 -9.21
N THR A 209 -1.96 -24.01 -9.08
CA THR A 209 -3.02 -24.71 -9.80
C THR A 209 -4.40 -24.58 -9.16
N GLY A 210 -4.52 -23.74 -8.12
CA GLY A 210 -5.75 -23.47 -7.40
C GLY A 210 -5.98 -24.41 -6.21
N GLY A 211 -6.16 -23.82 -5.04
CA GLY A 211 -6.55 -24.47 -3.79
C GLY A 211 -7.94 -24.02 -3.35
N TRP A 212 -8.38 -24.48 -2.18
CA TRP A 212 -9.69 -24.12 -1.63
C TRP A 212 -9.86 -22.61 -1.31
N LEU A 213 -8.74 -21.84 -1.22
CA LEU A 213 -8.72 -20.38 -1.06
C LEU A 213 -8.47 -19.62 -2.37
N SER A 214 -8.39 -20.26 -3.51
CA SER A 214 -8.10 -19.59 -4.79
C SER A 214 -9.15 -18.54 -5.18
N TRP A 215 -10.39 -18.68 -4.68
CA TRP A 215 -11.41 -17.64 -4.84
C TRP A 215 -11.01 -16.31 -4.19
N TYR A 216 -10.19 -16.34 -3.14
CA TYR A 216 -9.67 -15.15 -2.44
C TYR A 216 -8.30 -14.72 -2.96
N THR A 217 -7.33 -15.63 -3.03
CA THR A 217 -5.94 -15.34 -3.44
C THR A 217 -5.81 -15.05 -4.93
N LYS A 218 -6.73 -15.60 -5.75
CA LYS A 218 -6.67 -15.53 -7.22
C LYS A 218 -5.32 -16.03 -7.77
N SER A 219 -4.67 -16.94 -7.07
CA SER A 219 -3.37 -17.52 -7.43
C SER A 219 -3.46 -18.44 -8.63
N ASP A 220 -4.65 -19.01 -8.90
CA ASP A 220 -4.96 -19.83 -10.07
C ASP A 220 -5.15 -19.03 -11.37
N ARG A 221 -5.08 -17.68 -11.32
CA ARG A 221 -5.20 -16.82 -12.50
C ARG A 221 -3.83 -16.51 -13.08
N TYR A 222 -3.62 -16.87 -14.32
CA TYR A 222 -2.36 -16.60 -14.99
C TYR A 222 -2.11 -15.10 -15.16
N SER A 223 -0.92 -14.66 -14.83
CA SER A 223 -0.43 -13.32 -15.12
C SER A 223 1.03 -13.40 -15.55
N ARG A 224 1.34 -12.82 -16.69
CA ARG A 224 2.72 -12.76 -17.19
C ARG A 224 3.65 -12.04 -16.21
N THR A 225 3.14 -10.99 -15.56
CA THR A 225 3.90 -10.23 -14.55
C THR A 225 4.22 -11.10 -13.32
N LYS A 226 3.22 -11.87 -12.83
CA LYS A 226 3.42 -12.80 -11.72
C LYS A 226 4.37 -13.93 -12.11
N LEU A 227 4.21 -14.52 -13.30
CA LEU A 227 5.11 -15.58 -13.77
C LEU A 227 6.55 -15.09 -13.88
N ASN A 228 6.79 -13.88 -14.37
CA ASN A 228 8.13 -13.29 -14.40
C ASN A 228 8.69 -13.09 -12.98
N ALA A 229 7.86 -12.65 -12.03
CA ALA A 229 8.26 -12.53 -10.62
C ALA A 229 8.58 -13.90 -10.00
N ASP A 230 7.78 -14.92 -10.30
CA ASP A 230 8.03 -16.30 -9.85
C ASP A 230 9.34 -16.86 -10.43
N ILE A 231 9.63 -16.57 -11.70
CA ILE A 231 10.89 -16.93 -12.36
C ILE A 231 12.10 -16.26 -11.67
N GLU A 232 11.99 -14.97 -11.32
CA GLU A 232 13.04 -14.27 -10.60
C GLU A 232 13.18 -14.80 -9.15
N THR A 233 12.09 -15.17 -8.51
CA THR A 233 12.10 -15.84 -7.21
C THR A 233 12.80 -17.20 -7.30
N LEU A 234 12.51 -17.98 -8.35
CA LEU A 234 13.19 -19.26 -8.62
C LEU A 234 14.69 -19.05 -8.86
N ARG A 235 15.05 -18.03 -9.66
CA ARG A 235 16.45 -17.66 -9.90
C ARG A 235 17.17 -17.30 -8.61
N SER A 236 16.59 -16.42 -7.80
CA SER A 236 17.16 -16.02 -6.49
C SER A 236 17.31 -17.22 -5.55
N TYR A 237 16.33 -18.14 -5.56
CA TYR A 237 16.39 -19.34 -4.75
C TYR A 237 17.60 -20.24 -5.06
N TYR A 238 17.91 -20.44 -6.35
CA TYR A 238 19.07 -21.20 -6.78
C TYR A 238 20.38 -20.43 -6.52
N LEU A 239 20.43 -19.14 -6.90
CA LEU A 239 21.61 -18.29 -6.70
C LEU A 239 21.96 -18.11 -5.21
N SER A 240 20.99 -18.15 -4.31
CA SER A 240 21.24 -18.08 -2.87
C SER A 240 21.69 -19.40 -2.25
N ARG A 241 21.73 -20.50 -3.03
CA ARG A 241 22.08 -21.86 -2.56
C ARG A 241 23.29 -22.51 -3.24
N GLY A 242 24.03 -21.70 -3.99
CA GLY A 242 25.28 -22.13 -4.59
C GLY A 242 25.26 -22.33 -6.10
N TYR A 243 24.12 -22.25 -6.74
CA TYR A 243 23.96 -22.51 -8.17
C TYR A 243 24.21 -21.26 -9.01
N LEU A 244 25.48 -20.82 -9.07
CA LEU A 244 25.91 -19.58 -9.73
C LEU A 244 25.54 -19.53 -11.23
N GLU A 245 25.57 -20.68 -11.90
CA GLU A 245 25.32 -20.82 -13.33
C GLU A 245 23.86 -21.19 -13.66
N PHE A 246 22.94 -21.05 -12.68
CA PHE A 246 21.53 -21.29 -12.89
C PHE A 246 20.94 -20.41 -13.98
N LYS A 247 20.18 -21.00 -14.88
CA LYS A 247 19.44 -20.29 -15.92
C LYS A 247 18.09 -20.96 -16.21
N VAL A 248 17.14 -20.15 -16.63
CA VAL A 248 15.88 -20.61 -17.22
C VAL A 248 16.07 -20.62 -18.74
N ASP A 249 16.05 -21.79 -19.33
CA ASP A 249 16.31 -21.98 -20.76
C ASP A 249 15.10 -21.57 -21.60
N SER A 250 13.89 -21.94 -21.15
CA SER A 250 12.66 -21.55 -21.84
C SER A 250 11.45 -21.55 -20.90
N THR A 251 10.48 -20.73 -21.23
CA THR A 251 9.17 -20.67 -20.57
C THR A 251 8.10 -20.88 -21.64
N GLN A 252 7.31 -21.93 -21.51
CA GLN A 252 6.22 -22.25 -22.41
C GLN A 252 4.88 -22.11 -21.68
N VAL A 253 3.95 -21.37 -22.31
CA VAL A 253 2.60 -21.17 -21.79
C VAL A 253 1.64 -21.69 -22.86
N ALA A 254 0.98 -22.79 -22.61
CA ALA A 254 -0.02 -23.38 -23.48
C ALA A 254 -1.41 -23.05 -22.99
N ILE A 255 -2.24 -22.50 -23.87
CA ILE A 255 -3.63 -22.18 -23.60
C ILE A 255 -4.50 -23.24 -24.29
N SER A 256 -5.46 -23.81 -23.56
CA SER A 256 -6.39 -24.78 -24.11
C SER A 256 -7.26 -24.19 -25.24
N PRO A 257 -7.75 -25.00 -26.19
CA PRO A 257 -8.60 -24.50 -27.29
C PRO A 257 -9.86 -23.78 -26.82
N ASP A 258 -10.43 -24.16 -25.69
CA ASP A 258 -11.59 -23.51 -25.04
C ASP A 258 -11.23 -22.21 -24.31
N LYS A 259 -9.94 -21.86 -24.24
CA LYS A 259 -9.40 -20.67 -23.56
C LYS A 259 -9.68 -20.60 -22.05
N GLN A 260 -10.03 -21.72 -21.42
CA GLN A 260 -10.38 -21.80 -19.99
C GLN A 260 -9.25 -22.36 -19.13
N SER A 261 -8.25 -22.99 -19.73
CA SER A 261 -7.17 -23.67 -19.02
C SER A 261 -5.80 -23.28 -19.55
N ILE A 262 -4.86 -23.17 -18.65
CA ILE A 262 -3.46 -22.81 -18.95
C ILE A 262 -2.54 -23.85 -18.34
N ALA A 263 -1.57 -24.30 -19.13
CA ALA A 263 -0.42 -25.10 -18.67
C ALA A 263 0.86 -24.27 -18.83
N VAL A 264 1.69 -24.24 -17.80
CA VAL A 264 2.98 -23.54 -17.79
C VAL A 264 4.09 -24.57 -17.65
N THR A 265 5.09 -24.51 -18.53
CA THR A 265 6.29 -25.37 -18.44
C THR A 265 7.54 -24.51 -18.44
N LEU A 266 8.35 -24.67 -17.40
CA LEU A 266 9.65 -24.02 -17.24
C LEU A 266 10.76 -25.04 -17.45
N ASN A 267 11.62 -24.80 -18.41
CA ASN A 267 12.83 -25.60 -18.60
C ASN A 267 14.01 -24.89 -17.98
N ILE A 268 14.70 -25.53 -17.06
CA ILE A 268 15.81 -24.95 -16.32
C ILE A 268 17.08 -25.77 -16.47
N THR A 269 18.21 -25.09 -16.35
CA THR A 269 19.52 -25.69 -16.16
C THR A 269 20.08 -25.20 -14.83
N GLU A 270 20.28 -26.13 -13.88
CA GLU A 270 20.71 -25.79 -12.52
C GLU A 270 22.18 -25.36 -12.46
N GLY A 271 23.04 -25.98 -13.28
CA GLY A 271 24.49 -25.87 -13.16
C GLY A 271 25.04 -26.63 -11.96
N GLU A 272 26.32 -26.46 -11.69
CA GLU A 272 26.98 -27.05 -10.53
C GLU A 272 26.86 -26.14 -9.29
N ARG A 273 26.98 -26.76 -8.12
CA ARG A 273 26.93 -26.05 -6.85
C ARG A 273 28.31 -25.56 -6.46
N PHE A 274 28.47 -24.23 -6.42
CA PHE A 274 29.71 -23.55 -6.04
C PHE A 274 29.78 -23.25 -4.54
N VAL A 275 31.01 -23.35 -3.99
CA VAL A 275 31.31 -23.00 -2.61
C VAL A 275 32.30 -21.85 -2.59
N VAL A 276 32.11 -20.92 -1.68
CA VAL A 276 33.01 -19.78 -1.51
C VAL A 276 34.37 -20.25 -0.97
N SER A 277 35.42 -19.99 -1.71
CA SER A 277 36.79 -20.40 -1.31
C SER A 277 37.46 -19.33 -0.44
N SER A 278 37.40 -18.08 -0.85
CA SER A 278 38.02 -16.95 -0.14
C SER A 278 37.37 -15.64 -0.50
N ILE A 279 37.59 -14.63 0.36
CA ILE A 279 37.18 -13.27 0.15
C ILE A 279 38.39 -12.38 0.38
N LYS A 280 38.68 -11.54 -0.60
CA LYS A 280 39.78 -10.55 -0.53
C LYS A 280 39.20 -9.15 -0.59
N LEU A 281 39.73 -8.26 0.21
CA LEU A 281 39.46 -6.83 0.14
C LEU A 281 40.60 -6.18 -0.66
N GLU A 282 40.27 -5.49 -1.75
CA GLU A 282 41.23 -4.78 -2.58
C GLU A 282 40.76 -3.34 -2.84
N GLY A 283 41.69 -2.43 -3.08
CA GLY A 283 41.39 -1.01 -3.25
C GLY A 283 41.62 -0.20 -1.98
N ASN A 284 40.86 0.87 -1.81
CA ASN A 284 41.07 1.83 -0.70
C ASN A 284 39.92 1.77 0.33
N TYR A 285 40.18 1.13 1.44
CA TYR A 285 39.24 1.02 2.58
C TYR A 285 39.51 2.07 3.68
N LEU A 286 40.27 3.13 3.37
CA LEU A 286 40.57 4.23 4.30
C LEU A 286 41.29 3.78 5.58
N GLY A 287 42.01 2.64 5.53
CA GLY A 287 42.65 2.04 6.70
C GLY A 287 41.68 1.38 7.70
N LYS A 288 40.45 1.15 7.31
CA LYS A 288 39.35 0.56 8.12
C LYS A 288 39.04 -0.87 7.72
N ASP A 289 39.98 -1.59 7.13
CA ASP A 289 39.78 -2.94 6.59
C ASP A 289 39.12 -3.89 7.60
N GLU A 290 39.50 -3.82 8.86
CA GLU A 290 38.91 -4.69 9.90
C GLU A 290 37.43 -4.34 10.18
N GLU A 291 37.06 -3.07 10.13
CA GLU A 291 35.67 -2.65 10.30
C GLU A 291 34.82 -3.16 9.13
N PHE A 292 35.31 -3.03 7.89
CA PHE A 292 34.65 -3.57 6.71
C PHE A 292 34.53 -5.10 6.72
N LYS A 293 35.55 -5.80 7.21
CA LYS A 293 35.46 -7.27 7.37
C LYS A 293 34.28 -7.70 8.26
N THR A 294 33.93 -6.91 9.27
CA THR A 294 32.77 -7.23 10.12
C THR A 294 31.43 -7.11 9.39
N LEU A 295 31.37 -6.37 8.28
CA LEU A 295 30.17 -6.19 7.46
C LEU A 295 30.03 -7.27 6.38
N VAL A 296 31.01 -8.14 6.21
CA VAL A 296 30.98 -9.22 5.23
C VAL A 296 30.01 -10.30 5.71
N THR A 297 28.93 -10.50 4.95
CA THR A 297 27.94 -11.55 5.22
C THR A 297 28.28 -12.87 4.51
N ILE A 298 29.16 -12.83 3.52
CA ILE A 298 29.67 -13.99 2.80
C ILE A 298 30.65 -14.75 3.70
N LYS A 299 30.60 -16.09 3.71
CA LYS A 299 31.52 -16.90 4.54
C LYS A 299 32.26 -17.93 3.69
N PRO A 300 33.59 -17.99 3.79
CA PRO A 300 34.36 -19.07 3.17
C PRO A 300 33.93 -20.46 3.69
N GLY A 301 33.83 -21.41 2.79
CA GLY A 301 33.32 -22.75 3.08
C GLY A 301 31.82 -22.94 2.97
N GLU A 302 31.04 -21.85 2.93
CA GLU A 302 29.60 -21.89 2.69
C GLU A 302 29.29 -21.88 1.18
N PRO A 303 28.11 -22.37 0.78
CA PRO A 303 27.64 -22.25 -0.60
C PRO A 303 27.59 -20.79 -1.04
N TYR A 304 27.89 -20.55 -2.31
CA TYR A 304 27.67 -19.24 -2.92
C TYR A 304 26.25 -18.72 -2.63
N ASN A 305 26.14 -17.45 -2.31
CA ASN A 305 24.87 -16.80 -2.06
C ASN A 305 24.88 -15.39 -2.68
N ALA A 306 24.11 -15.22 -3.75
CA ALA A 306 24.03 -13.93 -4.46
C ALA A 306 23.48 -12.80 -3.58
N ASP A 307 22.52 -13.12 -2.71
CA ASP A 307 21.92 -12.13 -1.80
C ASP A 307 22.97 -11.63 -0.79
N ALA A 308 23.82 -12.54 -0.24
CA ALA A 308 24.89 -12.17 0.66
C ALA A 308 25.97 -11.31 -0.03
N VAL A 309 26.26 -11.57 -1.31
CA VAL A 309 27.18 -10.73 -2.10
C VAL A 309 26.60 -9.32 -2.26
N ALA A 310 25.34 -9.20 -2.70
CA ALA A 310 24.67 -7.93 -2.87
C ALA A 310 24.52 -7.15 -1.53
N GLU A 311 24.20 -7.86 -0.46
CA GLU A 311 24.11 -7.29 0.89
C GLU A 311 25.47 -6.76 1.36
N THR A 312 26.56 -7.52 1.16
CA THR A 312 27.93 -7.11 1.52
C THR A 312 28.33 -5.84 0.74
N THR A 313 28.16 -5.85 -0.60
CA THR A 313 28.54 -4.67 -1.42
C THR A 313 27.72 -3.45 -1.05
N LYS A 314 26.43 -3.62 -0.80
CA LYS A 314 25.56 -2.56 -0.34
C LYS A 314 25.97 -2.04 1.05
N ALA A 315 26.23 -2.93 2.01
CA ALA A 315 26.68 -2.55 3.36
C ALA A 315 27.99 -1.77 3.31
N PHE A 316 28.92 -2.15 2.42
CA PHE A 316 30.17 -1.44 2.22
C PHE A 316 29.94 -0.03 1.65
N THR A 317 29.12 0.09 0.62
CA THR A 317 28.75 1.39 0.02
C THR A 317 28.05 2.29 1.03
N ASP A 318 27.09 1.75 1.78
CA ASP A 318 26.37 2.47 2.83
C ASP A 318 27.35 2.92 3.93
N TYR A 319 28.29 2.07 4.34
CA TYR A 319 29.28 2.38 5.36
C TYR A 319 30.27 3.46 4.91
N PHE A 320 30.76 3.43 3.67
CA PHE A 320 31.52 4.55 3.09
C PHE A 320 30.72 5.85 3.14
N GLY A 321 29.41 5.78 2.84
CA GLY A 321 28.50 6.93 2.90
C GLY A 321 28.45 7.57 4.30
N THR A 322 28.60 6.81 5.38
CA THR A 322 28.61 7.38 6.75
C THR A 322 29.83 8.25 7.03
N PHE A 323 30.91 8.12 6.25
CA PHE A 323 32.13 8.93 6.34
C PHE A 323 32.20 10.08 5.33
N GLY A 324 31.12 10.32 4.59
CA GLY A 324 31.05 11.40 3.62
C GLY A 324 31.31 10.99 2.17
N PHE A 325 31.50 9.71 1.87
CA PHE A 325 31.78 9.24 0.50
C PHE A 325 30.48 8.88 -0.23
N ALA A 326 29.80 9.90 -0.74
CA ALA A 326 28.48 9.78 -1.37
C ALA A 326 28.48 8.90 -2.63
N PHE A 327 29.61 8.77 -3.33
CA PHE A 327 29.75 8.08 -4.60
C PHE A 327 30.76 6.93 -4.54
N ALA A 328 30.92 6.35 -3.37
CA ALA A 328 31.76 5.17 -3.21
C ALA A 328 31.24 4.01 -4.08
N LYS A 329 32.14 3.38 -4.81
CA LYS A 329 31.86 2.20 -5.61
C LYS A 329 32.48 0.99 -4.95
N VAL A 330 31.70 -0.06 -4.83
CA VAL A 330 32.17 -1.34 -4.34
C VAL A 330 31.68 -2.42 -5.32
N GLU A 331 32.62 -3.10 -5.93
CA GLU A 331 32.33 -4.15 -6.90
C GLU A 331 32.81 -5.48 -6.34
N ALA A 332 31.98 -6.51 -6.43
CA ALA A 332 32.34 -7.87 -6.08
C ALA A 332 32.65 -8.64 -7.36
N THR A 333 33.93 -8.89 -7.63
CA THR A 333 34.37 -9.66 -8.79
C THR A 333 34.54 -11.11 -8.43
N PRO A 334 33.76 -12.05 -9.04
CA PRO A 334 33.91 -13.48 -8.80
C PRO A 334 35.06 -14.05 -9.62
N GLU A 335 35.96 -14.77 -8.98
CA GLU A 335 36.95 -15.64 -9.59
C GLU A 335 36.46 -17.08 -9.53
N ILE A 336 36.01 -17.63 -10.67
CA ILE A 336 35.32 -18.93 -10.72
C ILE A 336 36.31 -20.03 -11.10
N ASP A 337 36.50 -20.98 -10.20
CA ASP A 337 37.21 -22.25 -10.44
C ASP A 337 36.16 -23.35 -10.71
N ARG A 338 35.89 -23.57 -12.00
CA ARG A 338 34.92 -24.59 -12.45
C ARG A 338 35.42 -26.03 -12.23
N ALA A 339 36.74 -26.22 -12.16
CA ALA A 339 37.29 -27.57 -11.99
C ALA A 339 37.03 -28.11 -10.57
N ASN A 340 37.02 -27.23 -9.59
CA ASN A 340 36.83 -27.58 -8.18
C ASN A 340 35.47 -27.08 -7.63
N ASN A 341 34.60 -26.50 -8.47
CA ASN A 341 33.32 -25.90 -8.08
C ASN A 341 33.46 -24.88 -6.95
N ARG A 342 34.47 -23.99 -7.08
CA ARG A 342 34.78 -22.94 -6.10
C ARG A 342 34.70 -21.56 -6.70
N VAL A 343 34.33 -20.58 -5.87
CA VAL A 343 34.32 -19.16 -6.24
C VAL A 343 35.03 -18.35 -5.16
N ALA A 344 36.03 -17.55 -5.56
CA ALA A 344 36.61 -16.54 -4.71
C ALA A 344 36.00 -15.18 -5.07
N PHE A 345 35.91 -14.29 -4.09
CA PHE A 345 35.45 -12.92 -4.33
C PHE A 345 36.55 -11.92 -4.04
N VAL A 346 36.75 -11.01 -4.96
CA VAL A 346 37.54 -9.80 -4.75
C VAL A 346 36.56 -8.63 -4.61
N LEU A 347 36.52 -8.04 -3.42
CA LEU A 347 35.71 -6.86 -3.15
C LEU A 347 36.61 -5.61 -3.41
N GLN A 348 36.42 -5.01 -4.57
CA GLN A 348 37.16 -3.85 -5.02
C GLN A 348 36.46 -2.58 -4.54
N ALA A 349 37.12 -1.78 -3.72
CA ALA A 349 36.57 -0.53 -3.20
C ALA A 349 37.25 0.72 -3.77
N GLU A 350 36.43 1.62 -4.26
CA GLU A 350 36.79 2.96 -4.70
C GLU A 350 35.94 4.00 -3.95
N PRO A 351 36.40 4.60 -2.85
CA PRO A 351 35.58 5.51 -2.06
C PRO A 351 35.28 6.84 -2.76
N SER A 352 35.98 7.17 -3.88
CA SER A 352 35.85 8.45 -4.54
C SER A 352 36.25 9.61 -3.63
N ARG A 353 35.59 10.76 -3.74
CA ARG A 353 35.87 11.95 -2.92
C ARG A 353 34.85 12.11 -1.81
N ARG A 354 35.30 12.68 -0.71
CA ARG A 354 34.44 13.04 0.40
C ARG A 354 33.65 14.30 0.05
N ALA A 355 32.32 14.26 0.33
CA ALA A 355 31.40 15.29 -0.09
C ALA A 355 30.68 15.96 1.08
N TYR A 356 30.46 17.28 0.97
CA TYR A 356 29.57 18.06 1.81
C TYR A 356 28.21 18.22 1.16
N VAL A 357 27.16 18.19 1.95
CA VAL A 357 25.83 18.57 1.50
C VAL A 357 25.73 20.08 1.41
N ARG A 358 25.68 20.62 0.20
CA ARG A 358 25.54 22.06 -0.03
C ARG A 358 24.13 22.53 0.27
N ARG A 359 23.13 21.87 -0.31
CA ARG A 359 21.71 22.22 -0.17
C ARG A 359 20.85 20.96 -0.12
N ILE A 360 19.73 21.11 0.59
CA ILE A 360 18.64 20.12 0.60
C ILE A 360 17.45 20.79 -0.08
N ASN A 361 17.12 20.33 -1.29
CA ASN A 361 16.01 20.84 -2.07
C ASN A 361 14.78 19.95 -1.85
N VAL A 362 13.60 20.55 -1.76
CA VAL A 362 12.32 19.83 -1.69
C VAL A 362 11.55 20.13 -2.96
N ALA A 363 11.03 19.10 -3.61
CA ALA A 363 10.30 19.21 -4.86
C ALA A 363 9.05 18.32 -4.85
N GLY A 364 7.97 18.79 -5.48
CA GLY A 364 6.70 18.06 -5.56
C GLY A 364 5.71 18.35 -4.43
N ASN A 365 6.10 19.16 -3.45
CA ASN A 365 5.26 19.58 -2.32
C ASN A 365 4.40 20.81 -2.68
N ASN A 366 3.35 20.61 -3.47
CA ASN A 366 2.50 21.69 -3.95
C ASN A 366 1.54 22.26 -2.87
N ARG A 367 1.18 21.44 -1.90
CA ARG A 367 0.26 21.77 -0.78
C ARG A 367 0.98 21.77 0.56
N THR A 368 1.89 20.84 0.78
CA THR A 368 2.67 20.72 2.01
C THR A 368 3.74 21.80 2.04
N ARG A 369 3.84 22.52 3.15
CA ARG A 369 4.86 23.55 3.34
C ARG A 369 6.25 22.91 3.37
N ASP A 370 7.23 23.60 2.84
CA ASP A 370 8.62 23.15 2.77
C ASP A 370 9.19 22.79 4.16
N GLU A 371 8.85 23.59 5.17
CA GLU A 371 9.26 23.37 6.57
C GLU A 371 8.82 22.01 7.12
N VAL A 372 7.68 21.47 6.66
CA VAL A 372 7.15 20.19 7.13
C VAL A 372 8.03 19.03 6.67
N VAL A 373 8.62 19.12 5.50
CA VAL A 373 9.57 18.12 4.99
C VAL A 373 10.93 18.35 5.61
N ARG A 374 11.43 19.60 5.64
CA ARG A 374 12.78 19.93 6.16
C ARG A 374 12.97 19.57 7.61
N ARG A 375 11.98 19.78 8.48
CA ARG A 375 12.09 19.44 9.91
C ARG A 375 12.25 17.94 10.20
N GLU A 376 11.91 17.09 9.23
CA GLU A 376 12.14 15.64 9.34
C GLU A 376 13.58 15.24 9.00
N PHE A 377 14.34 16.12 8.37
CA PHE A 377 15.72 15.82 7.98
C PHE A 377 16.66 15.77 9.19
N ARG A 378 17.53 14.76 9.19
CA ARG A 378 18.63 14.57 10.15
C ARG A 378 19.99 14.82 9.50
N GLN A 379 20.04 14.82 8.17
CA GLN A 379 21.15 15.37 7.40
C GLN A 379 21.00 16.89 7.36
N PHE A 380 22.08 17.62 7.66
CA PHE A 380 22.09 19.08 7.61
C PHE A 380 22.90 19.58 6.43
N GLU A 381 22.53 20.75 5.92
CA GLU A 381 23.31 21.51 4.97
C GLU A 381 24.65 21.92 5.61
N SER A 382 25.69 22.07 4.80
CA SER A 382 27.07 22.38 5.23
C SER A 382 27.71 21.31 6.13
N SER A 383 27.12 20.14 6.28
CA SER A 383 27.71 19.01 6.97
C SER A 383 28.18 17.93 5.98
N TRP A 384 29.07 17.05 6.46
CA TRP A 384 29.43 15.87 5.66
C TRP A 384 28.20 15.07 5.26
N TYR A 385 28.21 14.57 4.02
CA TYR A 385 27.23 13.59 3.57
C TYR A 385 27.23 12.38 4.52
N ASP A 386 26.08 11.90 4.87
CA ASP A 386 25.89 10.74 5.74
C ASP A 386 24.69 9.92 5.21
N SER A 387 24.98 8.78 4.63
CA SER A 387 23.96 7.89 4.00
C SER A 387 22.89 7.44 5.00
N ASP A 388 23.28 7.16 6.25
CA ASP A 388 22.34 6.73 7.29
C ASP A 388 21.40 7.87 7.70
N LYS A 389 21.91 9.09 7.82
CA LYS A 389 21.08 10.26 8.12
C LYS A 389 20.13 10.58 6.97
N ILE A 390 20.56 10.43 5.71
CA ILE A 390 19.70 10.64 4.53
C ILE A 390 18.62 9.58 4.48
N ARG A 391 18.96 8.29 4.68
CA ARG A 391 17.98 7.21 4.74
C ARG A 391 16.97 7.44 5.86
N LEU A 392 17.45 7.77 7.07
CA LEU A 392 16.60 8.09 8.19
C LEU A 392 15.67 9.28 7.89
N SER A 393 16.19 10.33 7.23
CA SER A 393 15.40 11.49 6.84
C SER A 393 14.30 11.13 5.85
N ARG A 394 14.62 10.32 4.82
CA ARG A 394 13.64 9.78 3.89
C ARG A 394 12.54 8.99 4.60
N ASP A 395 12.93 8.07 5.48
CA ASP A 395 12.00 7.22 6.21
C ASP A 395 11.10 8.02 7.17
N ARG A 396 11.60 9.14 7.70
CA ARG A 396 10.82 10.07 8.52
C ARG A 396 9.81 10.84 7.69
N VAL A 397 10.20 11.33 6.51
CA VAL A 397 9.28 12.01 5.58
C VAL A 397 8.20 11.04 5.09
N ASP A 398 8.56 9.81 4.77
CA ASP A 398 7.61 8.78 4.34
C ASP A 398 6.60 8.43 5.45
N ARG A 399 7.06 8.34 6.70
CA ARG A 399 6.21 8.09 7.89
C ARG A 399 5.19 9.18 8.17
N LEU A 400 5.33 10.40 7.62
CA LEU A 400 4.29 11.43 7.72
C LEU A 400 2.97 10.98 7.10
N GLY A 401 3.03 10.09 6.11
CA GLY A 401 1.83 9.57 5.45
C GLY A 401 1.16 10.55 4.49
N TYR A 402 1.79 11.66 4.14
CA TYR A 402 1.25 12.69 3.23
C TYR A 402 1.59 12.43 1.76
N PHE A 403 2.50 11.51 1.52
CA PHE A 403 3.05 11.23 0.20
C PHE A 403 2.80 9.78 -0.22
N THR A 404 2.63 9.56 -1.51
CA THR A 404 2.57 8.22 -2.12
C THR A 404 3.99 7.70 -2.41
N GLU A 405 4.92 8.63 -2.61
CA GLU A 405 6.30 8.32 -2.96
C GLU A 405 7.23 9.39 -2.38
N VAL A 406 8.35 8.94 -1.81
CA VAL A 406 9.42 9.80 -1.30
C VAL A 406 10.74 9.28 -1.82
N ASN A 407 11.35 10.02 -2.74
CA ASN A 407 12.65 9.72 -3.32
C ASN A 407 13.67 10.77 -2.91
N VAL A 408 14.89 10.34 -2.60
CA VAL A 408 15.99 11.23 -2.27
C VAL A 408 17.14 10.97 -3.24
N ASP A 409 17.40 11.97 -4.07
CA ASP A 409 18.47 11.96 -5.07
C ASP A 409 19.64 12.79 -4.57
N THR A 410 20.86 12.27 -4.72
CA THR A 410 22.09 13.01 -4.44
C THR A 410 22.81 13.29 -5.74
N GLN A 411 23.10 14.55 -6.03
CA GLN A 411 23.74 14.99 -7.26
C GLN A 411 24.99 15.80 -6.98
N GLU A 412 26.04 15.57 -7.77
CA GLU A 412 27.26 16.37 -7.73
C GLU A 412 26.99 17.80 -8.21
N VAL A 413 27.62 18.77 -7.56
CA VAL A 413 27.54 20.18 -7.95
C VAL A 413 28.60 20.47 -8.99
N THR A 414 28.16 20.91 -10.19
CA THR A 414 29.07 21.27 -11.28
C THR A 414 30.08 22.34 -10.83
N GLY A 415 31.39 22.04 -10.99
CA GLY A 415 32.46 22.96 -10.66
C GLY A 415 32.97 22.90 -9.20
N THR A 416 32.36 22.11 -8.34
CA THR A 416 32.80 21.88 -6.95
C THR A 416 32.81 20.38 -6.64
N PRO A 417 33.97 19.72 -6.75
CA PRO A 417 34.03 18.25 -6.71
C PRO A 417 33.79 17.64 -5.32
N ASP A 418 33.69 18.45 -4.28
CA ASP A 418 33.49 18.07 -2.87
C ASP A 418 32.10 18.46 -2.33
N GLN A 419 31.19 18.89 -3.23
CA GLN A 419 29.84 19.28 -2.82
C GLN A 419 28.76 18.49 -3.57
N VAL A 420 27.70 18.20 -2.81
CA VAL A 420 26.50 17.53 -3.34
C VAL A 420 25.24 18.30 -2.98
N ASP A 421 24.28 18.29 -3.87
CA ASP A 421 22.92 18.70 -3.57
C ASP A 421 22.06 17.46 -3.35
N VAL A 422 21.31 17.49 -2.27
CA VAL A 422 20.32 16.44 -1.93
C VAL A 422 18.94 16.96 -2.30
N THR A 423 18.26 16.28 -3.21
CA THR A 423 16.91 16.64 -3.64
C THR A 423 15.91 15.60 -3.17
N VAL A 424 14.96 16.04 -2.34
CA VAL A 424 13.82 15.21 -1.89
C VAL A 424 12.66 15.45 -2.84
N LYS A 425 12.33 14.44 -3.61
CA LYS A 425 11.17 14.45 -4.51
C LYS A 425 10.02 13.72 -3.84
N VAL A 426 8.90 14.41 -3.67
CA VAL A 426 7.70 13.83 -3.05
C VAL A 426 6.52 13.89 -4.02
N ALA A 427 5.66 12.87 -3.97
CA ALA A 427 4.38 12.85 -4.68
C ALA A 427 3.26 12.90 -3.65
N GLU A 428 2.52 14.01 -3.59
CA GLU A 428 1.48 14.22 -2.58
C GLU A 428 0.23 13.38 -2.85
N LYS A 429 -0.38 12.89 -1.78
CA LYS A 429 -1.70 12.26 -1.80
C LYS A 429 -2.72 13.10 -1.02
N PRO A 430 -4.02 12.91 -1.26
CA PRO A 430 -5.05 13.52 -0.43
C PRO A 430 -4.87 13.15 1.04
N THR A 431 -4.84 14.15 1.93
CA THR A 431 -4.66 13.98 3.39
C THR A 431 -5.96 14.10 4.17
N GLY A 432 -7.06 14.47 3.50
CA GLY A 432 -8.42 14.39 4.05
C GLY A 432 -8.97 12.97 3.91
N ASN A 433 -9.50 12.43 5.00
CA ASN A 433 -10.07 11.10 5.04
C ASN A 433 -11.45 11.13 5.70
N LEU A 434 -12.45 10.61 4.99
CA LEU A 434 -13.77 10.29 5.52
C LEU A 434 -13.77 8.80 5.86
N GLN A 435 -13.91 8.48 7.15
CA GLN A 435 -13.89 7.12 7.64
C GLN A 435 -15.30 6.71 8.05
N LEU A 436 -15.81 5.69 7.41
CA LEU A 436 -17.05 5.03 7.78
C LEU A 436 -16.72 3.60 8.15
N GLY A 437 -17.18 3.15 9.30
CA GLY A 437 -16.93 1.80 9.76
C GLY A 437 -18.17 1.20 10.43
N ALA A 438 -18.35 -0.09 10.24
CA ALA A 438 -19.29 -0.88 10.97
C ALA A 438 -18.58 -2.12 11.51
N GLY A 439 -18.91 -2.52 12.73
CA GLY A 439 -18.34 -3.70 13.33
C GLY A 439 -19.41 -4.48 14.09
N TYR A 440 -19.13 -5.75 14.36
CA TYR A 440 -19.94 -6.59 15.22
C TYR A 440 -19.04 -7.44 16.10
N SER A 441 -19.37 -7.51 17.38
CA SER A 441 -18.64 -8.34 18.34
C SER A 441 -19.58 -9.00 19.34
N THR A 442 -19.12 -10.08 19.98
CA THR A 442 -19.85 -10.75 21.07
C THR A 442 -20.04 -9.84 22.27
N ALA A 443 -19.17 -8.86 22.48
CA ALA A 443 -19.22 -7.92 23.60
C ALA A 443 -20.21 -6.76 23.39
N ASP A 444 -20.09 -6.06 22.26
CA ASP A 444 -20.73 -4.77 21.99
C ASP A 444 -21.90 -4.84 21.00
N ASN A 445 -22.12 -6.03 20.38
CA ASN A 445 -23.04 -6.18 19.26
C ASN A 445 -22.64 -5.27 18.09
N LEU A 446 -23.58 -4.59 17.47
CA LEU A 446 -23.32 -3.66 16.36
C LEU A 446 -22.62 -2.40 16.89
N SER A 447 -21.53 -2.05 16.25
CA SER A 447 -20.80 -0.79 16.44
C SER A 447 -20.71 -0.04 15.11
N LEU A 448 -20.87 1.28 15.16
CA LEU A 448 -20.75 2.15 14.01
C LEU A 448 -19.72 3.24 14.33
N MET A 449 -18.88 3.54 13.34
CA MET A 449 -17.88 4.59 13.42
C MET A 449 -18.07 5.56 12.26
N PHE A 450 -18.01 6.83 12.58
CA PHE A 450 -17.93 7.93 11.63
C PHE A 450 -16.74 8.81 12.03
N GLY A 451 -15.84 9.10 11.10
CA GLY A 451 -14.69 9.96 11.35
C GLY A 451 -14.42 10.86 10.15
N ILE A 452 -14.15 12.12 10.42
CA ILE A 452 -13.59 13.06 9.47
C ILE A 452 -12.22 13.45 10.00
N LYS A 453 -11.18 13.13 9.24
CA LYS A 453 -9.80 13.39 9.62
C LYS A 453 -9.12 14.17 8.53
N GLN A 454 -8.46 15.24 8.90
CA GLN A 454 -7.58 16.00 8.04
C GLN A 454 -6.18 15.97 8.62
N GLU A 455 -5.32 15.15 8.02
CA GLU A 455 -3.89 15.21 8.26
C GLU A 455 -3.31 16.34 7.42
N ASN A 456 -2.28 17.00 7.92
CA ASN A 456 -1.64 18.11 7.20
C ASN A 456 -2.60 19.27 6.86
N VAL A 457 -3.30 19.79 7.87
CA VAL A 457 -4.24 20.92 7.75
C VAL A 457 -3.54 22.13 7.13
N PHE A 458 -4.03 22.63 5.99
CA PHE A 458 -3.44 23.73 5.22
C PHE A 458 -1.94 23.60 4.94
N GLY A 459 -1.46 22.35 4.81
CA GLY A 459 -0.05 22.08 4.54
C GLY A 459 0.91 22.28 5.72
N SER A 460 0.39 22.52 6.93
CA SER A 460 1.19 22.80 8.13
C SER A 460 1.77 21.56 8.83
N GLY A 461 1.31 20.37 8.43
CA GLY A 461 1.62 19.13 9.13
C GLY A 461 0.80 18.91 10.41
N ASN A 462 -0.18 19.77 10.69
CA ASN A 462 -1.07 19.61 11.84
C ASN A 462 -2.23 18.67 11.51
N TYR A 463 -2.72 17.97 12.53
CA TYR A 463 -3.87 17.07 12.45
C TYR A 463 -5.09 17.72 13.07
N LEU A 464 -6.24 17.53 12.44
CA LEU A 464 -7.56 17.84 12.96
C LEU A 464 -8.50 16.67 12.67
N GLY A 465 -9.21 16.18 13.69
CA GLY A 465 -10.13 15.08 13.53
C GLY A 465 -11.37 15.19 14.40
N ILE A 466 -12.48 14.69 13.86
CA ILE A 466 -13.74 14.47 14.58
C ILE A 466 -14.04 12.98 14.46
N ASP A 467 -14.15 12.30 15.57
CA ASP A 467 -14.51 10.88 15.63
C ASP A 467 -15.82 10.70 16.42
N VAL A 468 -16.74 9.97 15.82
CA VAL A 468 -18.02 9.58 16.42
C VAL A 468 -18.10 8.07 16.40
N ASN A 469 -18.14 7.46 17.58
CA ASN A 469 -18.24 6.03 17.75
C ASN A 469 -19.51 5.70 18.53
N THR A 470 -20.26 4.73 18.07
CA THR A 470 -21.47 4.30 18.78
C THR A 470 -21.62 2.79 18.76
N SER A 471 -21.78 2.18 19.93
CA SER A 471 -22.14 0.79 20.13
C SER A 471 -23.18 0.68 21.25
N LYS A 472 -23.57 -0.53 21.58
CA LYS A 472 -24.46 -0.78 22.71
C LYS A 472 -23.86 -0.32 24.03
N SER A 473 -22.56 -0.54 24.23
CA SER A 473 -21.87 -0.27 25.50
C SER A 473 -21.14 1.07 25.52
N ASN A 474 -20.87 1.69 24.37
CA ASN A 474 -20.08 2.92 24.29
C ASN A 474 -20.60 3.86 23.19
N ARG A 475 -20.81 5.12 23.56
CA ARG A 475 -21.08 6.21 22.63
C ARG A 475 -20.10 7.33 22.90
N GLN A 476 -19.32 7.70 21.90
CA GLN A 476 -18.22 8.65 22.08
C GLN A 476 -18.19 9.67 20.93
N TYR A 477 -17.96 10.91 21.28
CA TYR A 477 -17.70 12.03 20.38
C TYR A 477 -16.37 12.65 20.79
N VAL A 478 -15.43 12.77 19.88
CA VAL A 478 -14.10 13.32 20.14
C VAL A 478 -13.75 14.32 19.06
N LEU A 479 -13.30 15.49 19.47
CA LEU A 479 -12.62 16.47 18.63
C LEU A 479 -11.15 16.49 19.06
N SER A 480 -10.25 16.20 18.13
CA SER A 480 -8.82 16.12 18.38
C SER A 480 -8.04 17.04 17.46
N THR A 481 -7.05 17.73 17.98
CA THR A 481 -6.04 18.43 17.18
C THR A 481 -4.65 18.07 17.68
N ILE A 482 -3.72 17.85 16.74
CA ILE A 482 -2.33 17.52 17.05
C ILE A 482 -1.42 18.44 16.24
N ASP A 483 -0.53 19.10 16.93
CA ASP A 483 0.61 19.81 16.36
C ASP A 483 1.86 18.97 16.66
N PRO A 484 2.43 18.25 15.69
CA PRO A 484 3.55 17.36 15.93
C PRO A 484 4.87 18.09 16.20
N TYR A 485 4.93 19.37 15.84
CA TYR A 485 6.09 20.25 16.06
C TYR A 485 5.65 21.56 16.69
N PHE A 486 5.01 21.49 17.86
CA PHE A 486 4.67 22.67 18.66
C PHE A 486 5.91 23.48 19.05
N THR A 487 7.04 22.82 19.21
CA THR A 487 8.37 23.43 19.34
C THR A 487 9.27 22.98 18.19
N ALA A 488 10.28 23.76 17.87
CA ALA A 488 11.28 23.42 16.84
C ALA A 488 12.02 22.09 17.12
N ASP A 489 12.15 21.70 18.39
CA ASP A 489 12.79 20.46 18.82
C ASP A 489 11.89 19.22 18.65
N GLY A 490 10.68 19.38 18.11
CA GLY A 490 9.76 18.27 17.83
C GLY A 490 8.92 17.84 19.04
N ILE A 491 8.75 18.69 20.05
CA ILE A 491 7.73 18.46 21.09
C ILE A 491 6.35 18.60 20.44
N SER A 492 5.57 17.54 20.48
CA SER A 492 4.19 17.56 19.99
C SER A 492 3.22 18.07 21.04
N ARG A 493 2.14 18.70 20.58
CA ARG A 493 1.00 19.10 21.43
C ARG A 493 -0.28 18.52 20.86
N SER A 494 -1.02 17.77 21.68
CA SER A 494 -2.39 17.34 21.36
C SER A 494 -3.41 17.97 22.32
N ILE A 495 -4.54 18.34 21.75
CA ILE A 495 -5.71 18.82 22.49
C ILE A 495 -6.89 17.97 22.07
N ASP A 496 -7.56 17.38 23.06
CA ASP A 496 -8.74 16.55 22.86
C ASP A 496 -9.90 17.12 23.67
N VAL A 497 -11.07 17.22 23.04
CA VAL A 497 -12.35 17.53 23.70
C VAL A 497 -13.27 16.35 23.44
N TYR A 498 -13.85 15.79 24.47
CA TYR A 498 -14.63 14.57 24.33
C TYR A 498 -15.88 14.54 25.19
N TYR A 499 -16.87 13.84 24.65
CA TYR A 499 -18.06 13.42 25.37
C TYR A 499 -18.26 11.92 25.16
N ARG A 500 -18.34 11.18 26.27
CA ARG A 500 -18.49 9.73 26.24
C ARG A 500 -19.62 9.29 27.15
N THR A 501 -20.43 8.34 26.68
CA THR A 501 -21.39 7.59 27.48
C THR A 501 -21.02 6.13 27.41
N SER A 502 -20.73 5.51 28.54
CA SER A 502 -20.43 4.09 28.65
C SER A 502 -21.51 3.39 29.46
N THR A 503 -22.03 2.27 28.95
CA THR A 503 -22.95 1.38 29.66
C THR A 503 -22.26 0.07 29.97
N PRO A 504 -22.67 -0.66 31.01
CA PRO A 504 -22.05 -1.93 31.33
C PRO A 504 -22.08 -2.93 30.18
N LEU A 505 -20.97 -3.64 29.99
CA LEU A 505 -20.93 -4.79 29.10
C LEU A 505 -21.75 -5.95 29.65
N SER A 506 -22.13 -6.88 28.78
CA SER A 506 -22.95 -8.03 29.15
C SER A 506 -22.41 -8.86 30.35
N GLY A 507 -21.07 -8.88 30.49
CA GLY A 507 -20.39 -9.55 31.61
C GLY A 507 -20.44 -8.81 32.93
N GLN A 508 -20.51 -7.47 32.90
CA GLN A 508 -20.59 -6.64 34.10
C GLN A 508 -22.01 -6.67 34.71
N GLY A 509 -23.03 -6.61 33.86
CA GLY A 509 -24.42 -6.53 34.28
C GLY A 509 -24.79 -5.16 34.84
N GLY A 510 -26.06 -5.01 35.25
CA GLY A 510 -26.62 -3.74 35.71
C GLY A 510 -27.24 -2.91 34.59
N ASP A 511 -28.02 -1.91 35.00
CA ASP A 511 -28.63 -0.91 34.07
C ASP A 511 -28.29 0.47 34.62
N TYR A 512 -27.23 1.05 34.08
CA TYR A 512 -26.75 2.39 34.40
C TYR A 512 -25.88 2.90 33.27
N SER A 513 -25.54 4.17 33.27
CA SER A 513 -24.54 4.69 32.34
C SER A 513 -23.56 5.65 33.03
N LEU A 514 -22.33 5.67 32.53
CA LEU A 514 -21.30 6.61 32.95
C LEU A 514 -21.15 7.67 31.83
N ARG A 515 -21.46 8.89 32.17
CA ARG A 515 -21.38 10.02 31.26
C ARG A 515 -20.14 10.84 31.59
N THR A 516 -19.18 10.90 30.68
CA THR A 516 -17.90 11.59 30.86
C THR A 516 -17.79 12.73 29.87
N LYS A 517 -17.52 13.94 30.35
CA LYS A 517 -17.16 15.12 29.55
C LYS A 517 -15.75 15.51 29.93
N GLY A 518 -14.94 15.89 28.96
CA GLY A 518 -13.59 16.30 29.28
C GLY A 518 -12.90 17.06 28.17
N ALA A 519 -11.86 17.78 28.59
CA ALA A 519 -10.89 18.37 27.70
C ALA A 519 -9.50 18.11 28.26
N SER A 520 -8.56 17.79 27.40
CA SER A 520 -7.18 17.47 27.81
C SER A 520 -6.17 18.11 26.85
N ILE A 521 -5.04 18.49 27.40
CA ILE A 521 -3.86 18.89 26.66
C ILE A 521 -2.71 17.96 27.04
N ARG A 522 -1.99 17.50 26.03
CA ARG A 522 -0.87 16.57 26.22
C ARG A 522 0.31 16.99 25.34
N PHE A 523 1.51 16.88 25.89
CA PHE A 523 2.75 17.12 25.20
C PHE A 523 3.51 15.80 25.07
N GLY A 524 4.09 15.54 23.91
CA GLY A 524 4.94 14.40 23.63
C GLY A 524 6.35 14.83 23.31
N VAL A 525 7.31 14.34 24.07
CA VAL A 525 8.74 14.64 23.90
C VAL A 525 9.42 13.40 23.33
N PRO A 526 9.88 13.43 22.07
CA PRO A 526 10.64 12.32 21.50
C PRO A 526 12.07 12.33 22.05
N PHE A 527 12.44 11.26 22.75
CA PHE A 527 13.82 11.08 23.25
C PHE A 527 14.72 10.38 22.25
N THR A 528 14.16 9.43 21.51
CA THR A 528 14.81 8.71 20.41
C THR A 528 13.82 8.55 19.28
N GLU A 529 14.23 7.92 18.18
CA GLU A 529 13.33 7.60 17.07
C GLU A 529 12.20 6.63 17.46
N THR A 530 12.36 5.89 18.56
CA THR A 530 11.40 4.89 19.04
C THR A 530 10.77 5.23 20.37
N ASP A 531 11.34 6.14 21.14
CA ASP A 531 10.93 6.44 22.52
C ASP A 531 10.31 7.82 22.62
N THR A 532 9.12 7.90 23.21
CA THR A 532 8.43 9.16 23.46
C THR A 532 7.92 9.20 24.91
N VAL A 533 8.18 10.30 25.59
CA VAL A 533 7.60 10.58 26.92
C VAL A 533 6.46 11.57 26.76
N TYR A 534 5.38 11.31 27.43
CA TYR A 534 4.18 12.12 27.42
C TYR A 534 3.92 12.71 28.80
N PHE A 535 3.47 13.94 28.82
CA PHE A 535 2.91 14.57 30.01
C PHE A 535 1.73 15.46 29.60
N GLY A 536 0.74 15.52 30.46
CA GLY A 536 -0.46 16.26 30.13
C GLY A 536 -1.32 16.50 31.34
N SER A 537 -2.36 17.29 31.13
CA SER A 537 -3.40 17.56 32.12
C SER A 537 -4.73 17.78 31.42
N GLY A 538 -5.79 17.74 32.18
CA GLY A 538 -7.11 17.98 31.65
C GLY A 538 -8.14 18.25 32.74
N TYR A 539 -9.36 18.46 32.30
CA TYR A 539 -10.53 18.47 33.16
C TYR A 539 -11.47 17.35 32.72
N GLU A 540 -11.91 16.57 33.68
CA GLU A 540 -12.87 15.49 33.46
C GLU A 540 -14.01 15.58 34.47
N SER A 541 -15.24 15.60 33.95
CA SER A 541 -16.48 15.49 34.75
C SER A 541 -17.18 14.20 34.40
N LEU A 542 -17.32 13.30 35.36
CA LEU A 542 -17.99 12.02 35.24
C LEU A 542 -19.27 12.02 36.05
N THR A 543 -20.36 11.60 35.41
CA THR A 543 -21.68 11.46 36.06
C THR A 543 -22.17 10.02 35.96
N ILE A 544 -22.50 9.42 37.07
CA ILE A 544 -23.19 8.13 37.16
C ILE A 544 -24.70 8.42 36.94
N VAL A 545 -25.25 7.85 35.86
CA VAL A 545 -26.67 7.95 35.54
C VAL A 545 -27.33 6.62 35.89
N PRO A 546 -28.10 6.53 37.01
CA PRO A 546 -28.73 5.29 37.40
C PRO A 546 -29.86 4.93 36.42
N GLY A 547 -29.99 3.64 36.15
CA GLY A 547 -31.13 3.03 35.47
C GLY A 547 -31.94 2.18 36.48
N THR A 548 -32.55 1.12 35.99
CA THR A 548 -33.42 0.24 36.83
C THR A 548 -32.63 -0.68 37.77
N LEU A 549 -31.35 -0.97 37.46
CA LEU A 549 -30.50 -1.87 38.25
C LEU A 549 -29.10 -1.25 38.40
N LEU A 550 -28.96 -0.32 39.34
CA LEU A 550 -27.65 0.21 39.74
C LEU A 550 -26.98 -0.78 40.72
N PRO A 551 -25.74 -1.24 40.44
CA PRO A 551 -24.99 -2.10 41.36
C PRO A 551 -24.86 -1.47 42.75
N VAL A 552 -24.98 -2.27 43.81
CA VAL A 552 -24.90 -1.78 45.19
C VAL A 552 -23.63 -1.00 45.45
N SER A 553 -22.49 -1.45 44.90
CA SER A 553 -21.20 -0.75 45.03
C SER A 553 -21.21 0.66 44.43
N TYR A 554 -21.92 0.87 43.32
CA TYR A 554 -22.09 2.19 42.70
C TYR A 554 -23.08 3.06 43.47
N GLN A 555 -24.12 2.46 44.04
CA GLN A 555 -25.07 3.15 44.88
C GLN A 555 -24.41 3.65 46.18
N ASP A 556 -23.61 2.80 46.83
CA ASP A 556 -22.87 3.17 48.05
C ASP A 556 -21.85 4.28 47.76
N TYR A 557 -21.15 4.18 46.61
CA TYR A 557 -20.24 5.21 46.19
C TYR A 557 -20.98 6.55 45.93
N ALA A 558 -22.08 6.52 45.21
CA ALA A 558 -22.87 7.70 44.91
C ALA A 558 -23.48 8.34 46.15
N ASN A 559 -23.92 7.54 47.13
CA ASN A 559 -24.42 8.01 48.41
C ASN A 559 -23.32 8.74 49.22
N GLN A 560 -22.08 8.30 49.12
CA GLN A 560 -20.95 8.87 49.85
C GLN A 560 -20.30 10.09 49.15
N PHE A 561 -20.16 10.03 47.83
CA PHE A 561 -19.38 10.99 47.06
C PHE A 561 -20.21 11.76 46.02
N GLY A 562 -21.50 11.46 45.90
CA GLY A 562 -22.39 12.03 44.88
C GLY A 562 -22.34 11.29 43.53
N TYR A 563 -23.31 11.61 42.68
CA TYR A 563 -23.42 11.01 41.35
C TYR A 563 -22.46 11.67 40.31
N THR A 564 -21.96 12.86 40.58
CA THR A 564 -21.03 13.57 39.69
C THR A 564 -19.70 13.76 40.41
N SER A 565 -18.63 13.43 39.70
CA SER A 565 -17.27 13.59 40.18
C SER A 565 -16.45 14.39 39.17
N ASN A 566 -15.88 15.48 39.61
CA ASN A 566 -14.99 16.33 38.81
C ASN A 566 -13.54 16.05 39.19
N SER A 567 -12.66 16.01 38.22
CA SER A 567 -11.24 15.79 38.46
C SER A 567 -10.36 16.55 37.46
N ILE A 568 -9.16 16.89 37.93
CA ILE A 568 -8.07 17.38 37.10
C ILE A 568 -6.96 16.34 37.18
N PRO A 569 -6.92 15.40 36.21
CA PRO A 569 -5.86 14.43 36.13
C PRO A 569 -4.58 15.05 35.57
N LEU A 570 -3.44 14.71 36.17
CA LEU A 570 -2.13 14.79 35.53
C LEU A 570 -1.80 13.45 34.91
N THR A 571 -1.37 13.47 33.67
CA THR A 571 -0.98 12.28 32.93
C THR A 571 0.51 12.30 32.68
N VAL A 572 1.20 11.19 32.97
CA VAL A 572 2.60 10.97 32.59
C VAL A 572 2.71 9.60 31.96
N GLY A 573 3.44 9.51 30.87
CA GLY A 573 3.61 8.23 30.19
C GLY A 573 4.92 8.17 29.41
N TRP A 574 5.31 6.95 29.11
CA TRP A 574 6.39 6.62 28.21
C TRP A 574 5.95 5.52 27.27
N SER A 575 6.33 5.63 25.99
CA SER A 575 6.11 4.54 25.02
C SER A 575 7.34 4.33 24.18
N ARG A 576 7.56 3.06 23.82
CA ARG A 576 8.58 2.63 22.86
C ARG A 576 7.94 1.70 21.85
N ASP A 577 8.09 2.00 20.57
CA ASP A 577 7.60 1.15 19.48
C ASP A 577 8.73 0.89 18.48
N SER A 578 9.17 -0.37 18.43
CA SER A 578 10.19 -0.87 17.51
C SER A 578 9.69 -2.02 16.65
N ARG A 579 8.35 -2.16 16.50
CA ARG A 579 7.74 -3.20 15.68
C ARG A 579 7.97 -2.90 14.20
N ASP A 580 8.15 -3.96 13.42
CA ASP A 580 8.27 -3.90 11.94
C ASP A 580 6.97 -3.45 11.25
N SER A 581 5.83 -3.71 11.86
CA SER A 581 4.50 -3.31 11.39
C SER A 581 3.56 -3.06 12.56
N ALA A 582 2.71 -2.04 12.46
CA ALA A 582 1.67 -1.79 13.45
C ALA A 582 0.47 -2.76 13.32
N LEU A 583 0.14 -3.20 12.09
CA LEU A 583 -1.04 -4.02 11.79
C LEU A 583 -0.73 -5.52 11.78
N VAL A 584 0.42 -5.92 11.24
CA VAL A 584 0.85 -7.31 11.06
C VAL A 584 2.27 -7.46 11.59
N PRO A 585 2.53 -7.24 12.88
CA PRO A 585 3.87 -7.34 13.42
C PRO A 585 4.39 -8.77 13.37
N THR A 586 5.65 -8.91 12.95
CA THR A 586 6.38 -10.18 12.96
C THR A 586 7.63 -10.12 13.83
N SER A 587 8.16 -8.93 14.06
CA SER A 587 9.34 -8.70 14.89
C SER A 587 9.24 -7.38 15.64
N GLY A 588 10.05 -7.25 16.69
CA GLY A 588 10.17 -6.03 17.47
C GLY A 588 9.32 -6.01 18.73
N ARG A 589 9.26 -4.84 19.34
CA ARG A 589 8.64 -4.66 20.68
C ARG A 589 7.84 -3.36 20.74
N TYR A 590 6.69 -3.44 21.41
CA TYR A 590 5.94 -2.28 21.88
C TYR A 590 5.88 -2.30 23.40
N GLN A 591 6.23 -1.19 24.03
CA GLN A 591 6.12 -1.00 25.49
C GLN A 591 5.45 0.34 25.77
N ARG A 592 4.61 0.36 26.79
CA ARG A 592 3.96 1.58 27.24
C ARG A 592 3.78 1.55 28.75
N VAL A 593 4.20 2.63 29.41
CA VAL A 593 3.81 2.95 30.79
C VAL A 593 2.94 4.19 30.72
N TYR A 594 1.86 4.18 31.46
CA TYR A 594 0.93 5.28 31.48
C TYR A 594 0.37 5.44 32.90
N GLY A 595 0.49 6.63 33.46
CA GLY A 595 0.01 6.98 34.78
C GLY A 595 -0.94 8.17 34.73
N ASP A 596 -2.09 8.04 35.40
CA ASP A 596 -3.02 9.12 35.70
C ASP A 596 -3.02 9.41 37.21
N TRP A 597 -2.87 10.67 37.54
CA TRP A 597 -2.90 11.14 38.89
C TRP A 597 -3.97 12.23 39.03
N GLY A 598 -5.10 11.91 39.68
CA GLY A 598 -6.14 12.88 40.03
C GLY A 598 -5.64 13.77 41.19
N VAL A 599 -5.09 14.93 40.85
CA VAL A 599 -4.43 15.84 41.82
C VAL A 599 -5.40 16.82 42.46
N ALA A 600 -6.46 17.19 41.73
CA ALA A 600 -7.45 18.15 42.18
C ALA A 600 -8.87 17.73 41.74
N GLY A 601 -9.86 18.28 42.44
CA GLY A 601 -11.27 17.97 42.24
C GLY A 601 -11.84 17.08 43.35
N ASP A 602 -12.97 16.46 43.05
CA ASP A 602 -13.77 15.69 44.02
C ASP A 602 -13.12 14.34 44.32
N ILE A 603 -12.37 13.77 43.39
CA ILE A 603 -11.74 12.45 43.50
C ILE A 603 -10.22 12.58 43.36
N LYS A 604 -9.55 11.89 44.30
CA LYS A 604 -8.08 11.83 44.34
C LYS A 604 -7.61 10.40 44.24
N PHE A 605 -6.83 10.11 43.20
CA PHE A 605 -6.38 8.75 42.91
C PHE A 605 -5.04 8.76 42.15
N VAL A 606 -4.39 7.62 42.14
CA VAL A 606 -3.31 7.32 41.20
C VAL A 606 -3.66 6.01 40.50
N ARG A 607 -3.39 5.96 39.20
CA ARG A 607 -3.59 4.79 38.35
C ARG A 607 -2.41 4.64 37.42
N VAL A 608 -1.82 3.46 37.34
CA VAL A 608 -0.69 3.15 36.49
C VAL A 608 -1.02 1.91 35.67
N ASN A 609 -0.74 1.96 34.41
CA ASN A 609 -0.85 0.84 33.48
C ASN A 609 0.49 0.62 32.79
N TYR A 610 0.96 -0.61 32.74
CA TYR A 610 2.11 -1.04 31.95
C TYR A 610 1.68 -2.11 30.96
N GLN A 611 2.03 -1.93 29.71
CA GLN A 611 1.79 -2.87 28.62
C GLN A 611 3.09 -3.19 27.91
N ILE A 612 3.28 -4.45 27.60
CA ILE A 612 4.38 -4.94 26.78
C ILE A 612 3.84 -5.91 25.73
N GLN A 613 4.29 -5.74 24.48
CA GLN A 613 4.08 -6.68 23.39
C GLN A 613 5.44 -6.99 22.79
N GLN A 614 5.76 -8.27 22.66
CA GLN A 614 7.00 -8.73 22.05
C GLN A 614 6.70 -9.71 20.93
N TYR A 615 7.27 -9.47 19.76
CA TYR A 615 7.14 -10.33 18.60
C TYR A 615 8.50 -10.92 18.27
N ILE A 616 8.57 -12.26 18.19
CA ILE A 616 9.79 -13.02 17.98
C ILE A 616 9.56 -13.93 16.78
N PRO A 617 10.20 -13.63 15.60
CA PRO A 617 10.13 -14.51 14.46
C PRO A 617 10.91 -15.79 14.76
N LEU A 618 10.25 -16.94 14.69
CA LEU A 618 10.93 -18.25 14.78
C LEU A 618 11.55 -18.64 13.43
N ASN A 619 10.83 -18.30 12.37
CA ASN A 619 11.26 -18.43 10.99
C ASN A 619 10.41 -17.52 10.09
N LYS A 620 10.49 -17.66 8.76
CA LYS A 620 9.71 -16.85 7.81
C LYS A 620 8.19 -17.04 7.94
N GLN A 621 7.71 -18.14 8.55
CA GLN A 621 6.29 -18.49 8.65
C GLN A 621 5.73 -18.31 10.06
N PHE A 622 6.49 -18.61 11.10
CA PHE A 622 6.02 -18.65 12.48
C PHE A 622 6.55 -17.48 13.30
N THR A 623 5.65 -16.83 14.03
CA THR A 623 5.97 -15.74 14.96
C THR A 623 5.39 -16.07 16.34
N ILE A 624 6.18 -15.91 17.39
CA ILE A 624 5.66 -15.89 18.77
C ILE A 624 5.30 -14.45 19.12
N ALA A 625 4.05 -14.24 19.55
CA ALA A 625 3.58 -12.96 20.08
C ALA A 625 3.30 -13.11 21.57
N LEU A 626 3.97 -12.32 22.39
CA LEU A 626 3.78 -12.25 23.83
C LEU A 626 3.18 -10.89 24.15
N ASN A 627 2.11 -10.88 24.95
CA ASN A 627 1.49 -9.66 25.45
C ASN A 627 1.33 -9.75 26.96
N GLY A 628 1.72 -8.69 27.66
CA GLY A 628 1.56 -8.54 29.10
C GLY A 628 0.94 -7.19 29.45
N GLU A 629 -0.01 -7.19 30.36
CA GLU A 629 -0.62 -5.97 30.89
C GLU A 629 -0.66 -6.02 32.42
N LEU A 630 -0.11 -4.98 33.04
CA LEU A 630 -0.16 -4.76 34.50
C LEU A 630 -0.90 -3.46 34.76
N GLY A 631 -1.92 -3.52 35.58
CA GLY A 631 -2.67 -2.37 36.07
C GLY A 631 -2.60 -2.25 37.60
N TRP A 632 -2.41 -1.02 38.08
CA TRP A 632 -2.43 -0.71 39.47
C TRP A 632 -3.12 0.63 39.74
N GLY A 633 -4.01 0.67 40.70
CA GLY A 633 -4.73 1.87 41.12
C GLY A 633 -4.89 1.95 42.61
N LYS A 634 -4.87 3.15 43.17
CA LYS A 634 -5.09 3.42 44.59
C LYS A 634 -5.78 4.78 44.75
N GLY A 635 -6.76 4.83 45.65
CA GLY A 635 -7.31 6.08 46.14
C GLY A 635 -6.32 6.81 47.04
N LEU A 636 -6.35 8.12 47.05
CA LEU A 636 -5.46 8.98 47.82
C LEU A 636 -6.25 9.74 48.91
N ASN A 637 -5.55 10.25 49.91
CA ASN A 637 -6.13 11.03 51.01
C ASN A 637 -7.28 10.32 51.76
N GLY A 638 -7.17 9.02 51.92
CA GLY A 638 -8.19 8.21 52.57
C GLY A 638 -9.44 7.90 51.77
N GLN A 639 -9.49 8.38 50.52
CA GLN A 639 -10.59 8.05 49.60
C GLN A 639 -10.41 6.65 48.99
N PRO A 640 -11.47 5.89 48.71
CA PRO A 640 -11.36 4.65 47.96
C PRO A 640 -10.98 4.94 46.53
N PHE A 641 -10.39 3.94 45.85
CA PHE A 641 -10.14 4.05 44.41
C PHE A 641 -11.49 4.16 43.67
N PRO A 642 -11.66 5.13 42.73
CA PRO A 642 -12.94 5.32 42.07
C PRO A 642 -13.37 4.10 41.26
N LEU A 643 -14.58 3.58 41.52
CA LEU A 643 -15.10 2.35 40.89
C LEU A 643 -15.10 2.41 39.37
N PHE A 644 -15.41 3.57 38.78
CA PHE A 644 -15.45 3.78 37.35
C PHE A 644 -14.06 3.88 36.72
N LYS A 645 -12.98 3.86 37.49
CA LYS A 645 -11.57 3.74 37.03
C LYS A 645 -11.03 2.32 37.21
N ASN A 646 -11.83 1.37 37.73
CA ASN A 646 -11.43 -0.03 37.90
C ASN A 646 -11.00 -0.66 36.55
N TYR A 647 -10.11 -1.62 36.65
CA TYR A 647 -9.78 -2.52 35.56
C TYR A 647 -10.77 -3.66 35.46
N TYR A 648 -10.98 -4.17 34.27
CA TYR A 648 -11.78 -5.34 33.96
C TYR A 648 -10.97 -6.37 33.17
N SER A 649 -11.37 -7.64 33.23
CA SER A 649 -10.72 -8.76 32.53
C SER A 649 -11.77 -9.75 32.05
N GLY A 650 -11.41 -10.58 31.07
CA GLY A 650 -12.26 -11.49 30.29
C GLY A 650 -12.53 -10.96 28.87
N GLY A 651 -12.69 -11.87 27.91
CA GLY A 651 -12.97 -11.56 26.52
C GLY A 651 -11.75 -11.56 25.60
N LEU A 652 -11.98 -11.30 24.32
CA LEU A 652 -10.97 -11.34 23.23
C LEU A 652 -9.74 -10.46 23.50
N GLY A 653 -9.91 -9.36 24.20
CA GLY A 653 -8.82 -8.40 24.49
C GLY A 653 -8.02 -8.74 25.74
N SER A 654 -8.34 -9.80 26.49
CA SER A 654 -7.66 -10.11 27.73
C SER A 654 -7.53 -11.63 27.96
N VAL A 655 -8.48 -12.29 28.63
CA VAL A 655 -8.49 -13.74 28.84
C VAL A 655 -9.65 -14.35 28.06
N ARG A 656 -9.33 -14.96 26.91
CA ARG A 656 -10.32 -15.58 26.02
C ARG A 656 -11.01 -16.78 26.67
N GLY A 657 -12.25 -17.09 26.26
CA GLY A 657 -13.05 -18.18 26.81
C GLY A 657 -13.90 -17.79 28.04
N PHE A 658 -13.71 -16.58 28.56
CA PHE A 658 -14.55 -15.95 29.54
C PHE A 658 -15.31 -14.77 28.93
N GLN A 659 -16.54 -14.54 29.38
CA GLN A 659 -17.34 -13.43 28.87
C GLN A 659 -16.63 -12.09 29.09
N GLN A 660 -16.79 -11.16 28.14
CA GLN A 660 -16.14 -9.84 28.20
C GLN A 660 -16.41 -9.14 29.52
N SER A 661 -15.34 -8.67 30.17
CA SER A 661 -15.37 -7.91 31.43
C SER A 661 -16.07 -8.62 32.61
N SER A 662 -16.15 -9.94 32.60
CA SER A 662 -16.87 -10.72 33.63
C SER A 662 -16.02 -11.27 34.77
N LEU A 663 -14.68 -11.21 34.62
CA LEU A 663 -13.74 -11.74 35.61
C LEU A 663 -13.47 -10.75 36.73
N GLY A 664 -13.23 -11.25 37.92
CA GLY A 664 -12.85 -10.49 39.09
C GLY A 664 -13.90 -10.48 40.19
N PRO A 665 -13.80 -9.53 41.14
CA PRO A 665 -14.72 -9.41 42.26
C PRO A 665 -16.14 -9.09 41.80
N ARG A 666 -17.11 -9.61 42.57
CA ARG A 666 -18.53 -9.36 42.37
C ARG A 666 -19.11 -8.66 43.58
N ASP A 667 -20.17 -7.90 43.39
CA ASP A 667 -20.93 -7.30 44.47
C ASP A 667 -22.03 -8.26 44.99
N ALA A 668 -22.83 -7.75 45.92
CA ALA A 668 -23.94 -8.52 46.53
C ALA A 668 -25.03 -8.93 45.51
N SER A 669 -25.08 -8.28 44.34
CA SER A 669 -26.01 -8.60 43.25
C SER A 669 -25.40 -9.53 42.21
N ASP A 670 -24.27 -10.16 42.51
CA ASP A 670 -23.47 -11.00 41.57
C ASP A 670 -23.01 -10.28 40.30
N LEU A 671 -22.81 -8.97 40.36
CA LEU A 671 -22.35 -8.15 39.25
C LEU A 671 -20.83 -7.91 39.33
N ALA A 672 -20.12 -8.01 38.21
CA ALA A 672 -18.67 -7.79 38.19
C ALA A 672 -18.36 -6.30 38.38
N THR A 673 -17.61 -5.98 39.44
CA THR A 673 -17.28 -4.60 39.82
C THR A 673 -15.93 -4.12 39.25
N GLY A 674 -15.19 -5.02 38.62
CA GLY A 674 -13.78 -4.75 38.33
C GLY A 674 -12.94 -4.63 39.61
N ALA A 675 -11.69 -4.24 39.45
CA ALA A 675 -10.79 -4.04 40.58
C ALA A 675 -9.65 -3.06 40.26
N PRO A 676 -8.99 -2.50 41.30
CA PRO A 676 -7.89 -1.55 41.09
C PRO A 676 -6.60 -2.16 40.59
N LYS A 677 -6.45 -3.48 40.58
CA LYS A 677 -5.25 -4.18 40.08
C LYS A 677 -5.62 -5.14 38.96
N LYS A 678 -4.77 -5.24 37.96
CA LYS A 678 -4.94 -6.12 36.79
C LYS A 678 -3.65 -6.83 36.46
N LEU A 679 -3.72 -8.09 36.08
CA LEU A 679 -2.66 -8.83 35.41
C LEU A 679 -3.28 -9.61 34.25
N THR A 680 -2.72 -9.42 33.06
CA THR A 680 -3.06 -10.19 31.86
C THR A 680 -1.78 -10.61 31.16
N LEU A 681 -1.70 -11.87 30.81
CA LEU A 681 -0.58 -12.47 30.07
C LEU A 681 -1.16 -13.30 28.95
N ASN A 682 -0.68 -13.06 27.73
CA ASN A 682 -1.06 -13.79 26.53
C ASN A 682 0.18 -14.26 25.80
N ALA A 683 0.19 -15.50 25.36
CA ALA A 683 1.20 -16.06 24.48
C ALA A 683 0.50 -16.65 23.26
N GLU A 684 0.90 -16.23 22.06
CA GLU A 684 0.33 -16.70 20.81
C GLU A 684 1.43 -17.21 19.89
N LEU A 685 1.21 -18.35 19.27
CA LEU A 685 1.97 -18.83 18.12
C LEU A 685 1.16 -18.53 16.86
N VAL A 686 1.67 -17.61 16.06
CA VAL A 686 1.01 -17.10 14.85
C VAL A 686 1.65 -17.69 13.62
N ALA A 687 0.83 -18.15 12.67
CA ALA A 687 1.25 -18.70 11.39
C ALA A 687 0.38 -18.14 10.26
N PRO A 688 0.87 -18.06 9.01
CA PRO A 688 0.03 -17.83 7.84
C PRO A 688 -1.04 -18.91 7.75
N PHE A 689 -2.21 -18.55 7.25
CA PHE A 689 -3.28 -19.53 7.07
C PHE A 689 -2.90 -20.51 5.94
N PRO A 690 -3.05 -21.83 6.15
CA PRO A 690 -2.75 -22.82 5.11
C PRO A 690 -3.50 -22.55 3.81
N GLY A 691 -2.80 -22.45 2.68
CA GLY A 691 -3.37 -22.14 1.38
C GLY A 691 -3.52 -20.64 1.07
N ALA A 692 -3.11 -19.75 1.97
CA ALA A 692 -3.11 -18.30 1.72
C ALA A 692 -1.87 -17.82 0.93
N GLY A 693 -0.96 -18.70 0.56
CA GLY A 693 0.28 -18.33 -0.14
C GLY A 693 1.15 -17.37 0.70
N ASN A 694 1.60 -16.30 0.09
CA ASN A 694 2.39 -15.25 0.74
C ASN A 694 1.54 -14.20 1.48
N ASP A 695 0.21 -14.33 1.48
CA ASP A 695 -0.67 -13.41 2.19
C ASP A 695 -0.54 -13.57 3.71
N ARG A 696 0.01 -12.55 4.36
CA ARG A 696 0.16 -12.48 5.82
C ARG A 696 -1.01 -11.81 6.53
N THR A 697 -2.01 -11.35 5.79
CA THR A 697 -3.20 -10.71 6.37
C THR A 697 -4.17 -11.71 6.97
N LEU A 698 -4.19 -12.95 6.44
CA LEU A 698 -4.98 -14.06 6.95
C LEU A 698 -4.06 -15.04 7.71
N ARG A 699 -4.30 -15.17 9.03
CA ARG A 699 -3.42 -15.90 9.94
C ARG A 699 -4.20 -16.81 10.86
N LEU A 700 -3.59 -17.94 11.18
CA LEU A 700 -3.97 -18.85 12.24
C LEU A 700 -3.14 -18.55 13.49
N TYR A 701 -3.72 -18.67 14.67
CA TYR A 701 -2.96 -18.58 15.92
C TYR A 701 -3.46 -19.58 16.94
N GLY A 702 -2.51 -20.19 17.65
CA GLY A 702 -2.76 -20.93 18.88
C GLY A 702 -2.35 -20.08 20.06
N PHE A 703 -3.08 -20.14 21.18
CA PHE A 703 -2.82 -19.25 22.29
C PHE A 703 -2.97 -19.89 23.67
N VAL A 704 -2.31 -19.28 24.64
CA VAL A 704 -2.49 -19.50 26.07
C VAL A 704 -2.64 -18.14 26.74
N ASP A 705 -3.71 -17.95 27.48
CA ASP A 705 -4.00 -16.74 28.23
C ASP A 705 -4.04 -17.01 29.72
N ALA A 706 -3.56 -16.05 30.50
CA ALA A 706 -3.73 -16.04 31.97
C ALA A 706 -3.98 -14.60 32.42
N GLY A 707 -4.93 -14.41 33.35
CA GLY A 707 -5.19 -13.08 33.87
C GLY A 707 -6.35 -13.01 34.81
N ASN A 708 -6.48 -11.89 35.50
CA ASN A 708 -7.61 -11.49 36.31
C ASN A 708 -7.46 -10.04 36.78
N VAL A 709 -8.46 -9.56 37.52
CA VAL A 709 -8.40 -8.31 38.27
C VAL A 709 -8.53 -8.58 39.77
N PHE A 710 -7.85 -7.80 40.62
CA PHE A 710 -7.61 -8.12 42.03
C PHE A 710 -7.93 -6.93 42.93
N LYS A 711 -8.60 -7.22 44.04
CA LYS A 711 -8.67 -6.35 45.23
C LYS A 711 -7.45 -6.60 46.12
N ASP A 712 -7.22 -5.70 47.07
CA ASP A 712 -6.21 -5.92 48.10
C ASP A 712 -6.50 -7.21 48.91
N GLY A 713 -5.47 -7.95 49.24
CA GLY A 713 -5.58 -9.23 49.95
C GLY A 713 -5.83 -10.44 49.03
N TYR A 714 -6.06 -10.29 47.75
CA TYR A 714 -6.23 -11.42 46.82
C TYR A 714 -4.88 -12.05 46.46
N SER A 715 -4.82 -13.38 46.56
CA SER A 715 -3.65 -14.16 46.13
C SER A 715 -3.77 -14.58 44.67
N LEU A 716 -2.66 -14.58 43.90
CA LEU A 716 -2.63 -15.06 42.52
C LEU A 716 -3.07 -16.53 42.39
N ASN A 717 -2.82 -17.35 43.41
CA ASN A 717 -3.12 -18.77 43.38
C ASN A 717 -4.42 -19.14 44.14
N GLY A 718 -5.03 -18.19 44.83
CA GLY A 718 -6.25 -18.41 45.63
C GLY A 718 -7.53 -18.58 44.80
N PRO A 719 -8.68 -18.71 45.44
CA PRO A 719 -10.00 -18.82 44.79
C PRO A 719 -10.30 -17.63 43.86
N ASN A 720 -9.83 -16.44 44.23
CA ASN A 720 -9.96 -15.22 43.45
C ASN A 720 -8.72 -14.93 42.61
N GLY A 721 -7.86 -15.94 42.40
CA GLY A 721 -6.59 -15.82 41.66
C GLY A 721 -6.76 -15.81 40.14
N LEU A 722 -5.66 -16.10 39.46
CA LEU A 722 -5.60 -16.13 38.01
C LEU A 722 -6.61 -17.11 37.41
N ARG A 723 -7.21 -16.72 36.31
CA ARG A 723 -7.91 -17.59 35.37
C ARG A 723 -6.96 -17.87 34.20
N ALA A 724 -7.14 -19.02 33.55
CA ALA A 724 -6.33 -19.41 32.41
C ALA A 724 -7.18 -20.11 31.36
N SER A 725 -6.82 -19.93 30.13
CA SER A 725 -7.45 -20.58 28.96
C SER A 725 -6.43 -20.86 27.87
N THR A 726 -6.79 -21.78 26.97
CA THR A 726 -6.03 -22.07 25.76
C THR A 726 -7.00 -22.24 24.61
N GLY A 727 -6.51 -22.11 23.38
CA GLY A 727 -7.37 -22.28 22.22
C GLY A 727 -6.68 -21.98 20.90
N LEU A 728 -7.51 -21.94 19.88
CA LEU A 728 -7.12 -21.62 18.51
C LEU A 728 -7.96 -20.46 17.99
N GLY A 729 -7.42 -19.72 17.04
CA GLY A 729 -8.17 -18.64 16.42
C GLY A 729 -7.67 -18.28 15.04
N ILE A 730 -8.47 -17.46 14.35
CA ILE A 730 -8.20 -16.89 13.05
C ILE A 730 -8.20 -15.38 13.16
N SER A 731 -7.21 -14.74 12.58
CA SER A 731 -7.13 -13.30 12.43
C SER A 731 -6.98 -12.96 10.96
N TRP A 732 -7.84 -12.09 10.47
CA TRP A 732 -7.84 -11.68 9.08
C TRP A 732 -8.04 -10.17 8.96
N ILE A 733 -7.12 -9.49 8.25
CA ILE A 733 -7.32 -8.09 7.84
C ILE A 733 -8.07 -8.12 6.51
N SER A 734 -9.40 -8.18 6.60
CA SER A 734 -10.27 -8.26 5.44
C SER A 734 -10.52 -6.89 4.80
N PRO A 735 -11.01 -6.83 3.55
CA PRO A 735 -11.39 -5.55 2.90
C PRO A 735 -12.48 -4.78 3.64
N VAL A 736 -13.29 -5.47 4.46
CA VAL A 736 -14.35 -4.85 5.30
C VAL A 736 -13.88 -4.54 6.72
N GLY A 737 -12.60 -4.76 7.01
CA GLY A 737 -11.98 -4.49 8.31
C GLY A 737 -11.40 -5.73 8.97
N PRO A 738 -10.74 -5.57 10.13
CA PRO A 738 -10.14 -6.68 10.85
C PRO A 738 -11.21 -7.65 11.38
N LEU A 739 -10.98 -8.93 11.18
CA LEU A 739 -11.77 -10.02 11.70
C LEU A 739 -10.93 -10.85 12.64
N ARG A 740 -11.46 -11.16 13.81
CA ARG A 740 -10.83 -12.05 14.78
C ARG A 740 -11.86 -13.03 15.33
N ILE A 741 -11.54 -14.31 15.28
CA ILE A 741 -12.36 -15.39 15.82
C ILE A 741 -11.47 -16.24 16.73
N ALA A 742 -11.95 -16.59 17.91
CA ALA A 742 -11.24 -17.46 18.83
C ALA A 742 -12.19 -18.50 19.44
N TYR A 743 -11.74 -19.74 19.47
CA TYR A 743 -12.34 -20.78 20.26
C TYR A 743 -11.40 -21.11 21.42
N ALA A 744 -11.90 -20.94 22.66
CA ALA A 744 -11.12 -21.06 23.86
C ALA A 744 -11.69 -22.10 24.83
N VAL A 745 -10.79 -22.86 25.44
CA VAL A 745 -11.10 -23.82 26.49
C VAL A 745 -10.49 -23.31 27.81
N PRO A 746 -11.28 -23.03 28.84
CA PRO A 746 -10.75 -22.65 30.13
C PRO A 746 -9.94 -23.78 30.77
N LEU A 747 -8.69 -23.50 31.12
CA LEU A 747 -7.79 -24.41 31.85
C LEU A 747 -7.97 -24.24 33.37
N ARG A 748 -8.17 -23.00 33.81
CA ARG A 748 -8.39 -22.66 35.22
C ARG A 748 -9.57 -21.71 35.32
N LYS A 749 -10.66 -22.17 35.92
CA LYS A 749 -11.89 -21.41 36.16
C LYS A 749 -12.33 -21.60 37.63
N GLN A 750 -13.25 -20.75 38.08
CA GLN A 750 -13.87 -20.82 39.39
C GLN A 750 -15.39 -20.95 39.24
N PRO A 751 -16.09 -21.48 40.27
CA PRO A 751 -17.54 -21.42 40.31
C PRO A 751 -18.06 -19.99 40.14
N GLY A 752 -19.08 -19.80 39.31
CA GLY A 752 -19.64 -18.49 39.01
C GLY A 752 -18.95 -17.72 37.84
N ASP A 753 -17.82 -18.21 37.31
CA ASP A 753 -17.23 -17.60 36.13
C ASP A 753 -18.15 -17.77 34.90
N LYS A 754 -18.44 -16.67 34.20
CA LYS A 754 -19.25 -16.68 32.99
C LYS A 754 -18.37 -17.06 31.78
N LEU A 755 -18.67 -18.20 31.18
CA LEU A 755 -17.89 -18.74 30.06
C LEU A 755 -18.48 -18.33 28.71
N GLU A 756 -17.60 -17.95 27.77
CA GLU A 756 -17.94 -17.67 26.38
C GLU A 756 -16.81 -18.25 25.50
N ARG A 757 -16.98 -19.53 25.13
CA ARG A 757 -15.91 -20.28 24.46
C ARG A 757 -15.64 -19.81 23.01
N LEU A 758 -16.69 -19.44 22.28
CA LEU A 758 -16.57 -18.88 20.93
C LEU A 758 -16.74 -17.37 21.02
N GLN A 759 -15.70 -16.66 20.67
CA GLN A 759 -15.68 -15.21 20.68
C GLN A 759 -15.26 -14.70 19.30
N PHE A 760 -15.92 -13.68 18.82
CA PHE A 760 -15.57 -13.10 17.53
C PHE A 760 -15.80 -11.60 17.49
N GLN A 761 -15.09 -10.98 16.56
CA GLN A 761 -15.13 -9.58 16.27
C GLN A 761 -14.88 -9.36 14.79
N ILE A 762 -15.72 -8.56 14.15
CA ILE A 762 -15.64 -8.19 12.74
C ILE A 762 -15.66 -6.66 12.68
N GLY A 763 -14.77 -6.09 11.89
CA GLY A 763 -14.63 -4.64 11.76
C GLY A 763 -13.88 -3.99 12.93
N THR A 764 -13.91 -2.68 12.99
CA THR A 764 -13.27 -1.93 14.07
C THR A 764 -14.01 -2.09 15.37
N SER A 765 -13.30 -2.53 16.43
CA SER A 765 -13.79 -2.45 17.82
C SER A 765 -13.17 -1.23 18.51
N PHE A 766 -13.88 -0.70 19.45
CA PHE A 766 -13.50 0.50 20.21
C PHE A 766 -13.02 0.14 21.63
#